data_c5e2e347081f6971120ac92253adc08b
#
_entry.id   c5e2e347081f6971120ac92253adc08b
#
_cell.length_a   1.000
_cell.length_b   1.000
_cell.length_c   1.000
_cell.angle_alpha   90.00
_cell.angle_beta   90.00
_cell.angle_gamma   90.00
#
_symmetry.space_group_name_H-M   'P 1'
#
loop_
_entity.id
_entity.type
_entity.pdbx_description
1 polymer ?
#
loop_
_entity_poly.entity_id
_entity_poly.type
_entity_poly.pdbx_seq_one_letter_code
_entity_poly.pdbx_strand_id
1 'polypeptide(L)'
;MEYYVVALEFRSSKRYIADLIRAYAKKHDISVDAIQRDQKILLIFDDKNNIDSFTKLLDAVIPVSIFLGKTTSYILDEKPKIEEIDEPKIPQNLAPCPACQEAMFDIKSRHYYYPFTSCNNCGPQAPFLEKYSFVRKNTSFRFLSPCDACKSEFEKNPLRVGYPLISCSQCGVALRMVDKKSERIANDSATYRKLFEVAAKILNKGESLLMKTPFGYRLFSKVQKDQTYDTHTKVMFCNANSISHHTLLIKDEFTALLSIERPLMRVATQSEELKVAFGSSILAKYPDEGMSMLLANELYHLGIDYIGYKNANSETDADYLITFDLPIIAPQESMLSINQDKRTISSGERISFPSLVKDVTSKAVVAHAMVSFPFEDTIIIDSMQRACDIEVEQLYVLEGDDFAKEHPNAKIFKQSHASIMSVLAENTLLGKDAVGVYFEENIEFLFCRANKPMTIIPSIDINCDNFWQDIATLRAGSDRLVENFKEKFPEIYSTLDNSQLNANTFEIAAAIIDVGQINLEGIAIEALKFLGKAGLAIDTHIKDNRFESKAFLASIISYKLAGVEQELLCYSVFESIGDYIADGALQLCEKSGSDTVALSGKNIANQILYGRLKKKLGSKNIVTNIEYPLSKENALYGALYL
;
A
#
# COMPACT_ATOMS: atom_id res chain seq x y z
N MET A 1 -26.62 -35.60 -8.68
CA MET A 1 -25.52 -35.79 -7.66
C MET A 1 -25.42 -34.46 -6.94
N GLU A 2 -25.56 -34.49 -5.62
CA GLU A 2 -25.48 -33.23 -4.86
C GLU A 2 -24.01 -32.77 -4.73
N TYR A 3 -23.75 -31.50 -4.99
CA TYR A 3 -22.45 -30.88 -4.80
C TYR A 3 -22.50 -29.90 -3.64
N TYR A 4 -21.60 -30.05 -2.72
CA TYR A 4 -21.47 -29.16 -1.55
C TYR A 4 -20.51 -28.02 -1.91
N VAL A 5 -20.98 -26.78 -1.75
CA VAL A 5 -20.18 -25.60 -2.09
C VAL A 5 -19.91 -24.77 -0.84
N VAL A 6 -18.65 -24.47 -0.60
CA VAL A 6 -18.20 -23.46 0.37
C VAL A 6 -17.69 -22.27 -0.44
N ALA A 7 -18.36 -21.14 -0.33
CA ALA A 7 -18.00 -19.91 -1.03
C ALA A 7 -17.32 -18.94 -0.06
N LEU A 8 -16.07 -18.61 -0.35
CA LEU A 8 -15.27 -17.63 0.34
C LEU A 8 -15.32 -16.32 -0.45
N GLU A 9 -15.78 -15.23 0.16
CA GLU A 9 -15.62 -13.91 -0.45
C GLU A 9 -14.12 -13.59 -0.56
N PHE A 10 -13.67 -13.26 -1.77
CA PHE A 10 -12.27 -12.93 -2.03
C PHE A 10 -12.18 -11.82 -3.08
N ARG A 11 -11.81 -10.61 -2.63
CA ARG A 11 -11.92 -9.37 -3.41
C ARG A 11 -10.70 -9.06 -4.26
N SER A 12 -9.70 -9.95 -4.34
CA SER A 12 -8.55 -9.80 -5.23
C SER A 12 -8.81 -10.48 -6.57
N SER A 13 -8.33 -9.88 -7.65
CA SER A 13 -8.29 -10.49 -8.98
C SER A 13 -7.23 -11.60 -9.07
N LYS A 14 -6.24 -11.60 -8.17
CA LYS A 14 -5.13 -12.55 -8.14
C LYS A 14 -5.55 -13.88 -7.53
N ARG A 15 -5.07 -14.99 -8.08
CA ARG A 15 -5.56 -16.35 -7.77
C ARG A 15 -4.79 -17.07 -6.66
N TYR A 16 -3.83 -16.40 -5.98
CA TYR A 16 -2.90 -17.05 -5.06
C TYR A 16 -3.56 -17.87 -3.94
N ILE A 17 -4.72 -17.46 -3.41
CA ILE A 17 -5.45 -18.25 -2.39
C ILE A 17 -6.10 -19.49 -3.02
N ALA A 18 -6.80 -19.35 -4.15
CA ALA A 18 -7.43 -20.47 -4.83
C ALA A 18 -6.40 -21.51 -5.27
N ASP A 19 -5.27 -21.05 -5.82
CA ASP A 19 -4.18 -21.92 -6.28
C ASP A 19 -3.45 -22.60 -5.11
N LEU A 20 -3.29 -21.90 -3.99
CA LEU A 20 -2.75 -22.46 -2.75
C LEU A 20 -3.66 -23.58 -2.23
N ILE A 21 -4.96 -23.37 -2.20
CA ILE A 21 -5.95 -24.37 -1.79
C ILE A 21 -5.85 -25.61 -2.66
N ARG A 22 -5.81 -25.46 -4.02
CA ARG A 22 -5.65 -26.58 -4.95
C ARG A 22 -4.36 -27.36 -4.69
N ALA A 23 -3.25 -26.65 -4.51
CA ALA A 23 -1.96 -27.28 -4.26
C ALA A 23 -1.94 -28.09 -2.96
N TYR A 24 -2.59 -27.59 -1.93
CA TYR A 24 -2.73 -28.29 -0.66
C TYR A 24 -3.67 -29.47 -0.72
N ALA A 25 -4.83 -29.32 -1.34
CA ALA A 25 -5.76 -30.42 -1.56
C ALA A 25 -5.06 -31.58 -2.26
N LYS A 26 -4.32 -31.27 -3.34
CA LYS A 26 -3.51 -32.26 -4.06
C LYS A 26 -2.43 -32.91 -3.19
N LYS A 27 -1.78 -32.13 -2.31
CA LYS A 27 -0.74 -32.66 -1.39
C LYS A 27 -1.30 -33.65 -0.38
N HIS A 28 -2.58 -33.51 0.01
CA HIS A 28 -3.26 -34.32 1.03
C HIS A 28 -4.30 -35.28 0.46
N ASP A 29 -4.32 -35.49 -0.85
CA ASP A 29 -5.24 -36.37 -1.56
C ASP A 29 -6.72 -36.10 -1.26
N ILE A 30 -7.08 -34.81 -1.10
CA ILE A 30 -8.47 -34.37 -0.88
C ILE A 30 -9.07 -33.93 -2.21
N SER A 31 -10.22 -34.52 -2.57
CA SER A 31 -11.00 -34.16 -3.75
C SER A 31 -11.78 -32.86 -3.48
N VAL A 32 -11.33 -31.75 -4.04
CA VAL A 32 -12.00 -30.44 -4.02
C VAL A 32 -11.62 -29.65 -5.27
N ASP A 33 -12.61 -29.07 -5.92
CA ASP A 33 -12.38 -28.06 -6.95
C ASP A 33 -12.44 -26.67 -6.33
N ALA A 34 -11.40 -25.87 -6.55
CA ALA A 34 -11.36 -24.48 -6.13
C ALA A 34 -11.42 -23.56 -7.34
N ILE A 35 -12.50 -22.81 -7.50
CA ILE A 35 -12.74 -21.90 -8.63
C ILE A 35 -12.83 -20.48 -8.11
N GLN A 36 -12.08 -19.55 -8.70
CA GLN A 36 -12.24 -18.13 -8.39
C GLN A 36 -13.08 -17.45 -9.48
N ARG A 37 -14.22 -16.89 -9.06
CA ARG A 37 -15.16 -16.20 -9.92
C ARG A 37 -15.97 -15.16 -9.14
N ASP A 38 -16.29 -14.02 -9.75
CA ASP A 38 -17.20 -13.00 -9.21
C ASP A 38 -16.84 -12.57 -7.77
N GLN A 39 -15.55 -12.29 -7.51
CA GLN A 39 -15.01 -11.95 -6.18
C GLN A 39 -15.25 -13.03 -5.11
N LYS A 40 -15.33 -14.29 -5.50
CA LYS A 40 -15.46 -15.45 -4.61
C LYS A 40 -14.53 -16.57 -5.02
N ILE A 41 -14.11 -17.35 -4.04
CA ILE A 41 -13.49 -18.65 -4.25
C ILE A 41 -14.54 -19.68 -3.88
N LEU A 42 -14.95 -20.49 -4.85
CA LEU A 42 -15.91 -21.58 -4.68
C LEU A 42 -15.13 -22.87 -4.47
N LEU A 43 -15.30 -23.50 -3.32
CA LEU A 43 -14.78 -24.83 -3.02
C LEU A 43 -15.92 -25.81 -3.21
N ILE A 44 -15.77 -26.71 -4.18
CA ILE A 44 -16.83 -27.64 -4.61
C ILE A 44 -16.41 -29.05 -4.22
N PHE A 45 -17.23 -29.73 -3.46
CA PHE A 45 -17.04 -31.09 -2.97
C PHE A 45 -18.13 -32.00 -3.53
N ASP A 46 -17.74 -33.16 -4.00
CA ASP A 46 -18.61 -34.25 -4.45
C ASP A 46 -19.02 -35.21 -3.32
N ASP A 47 -18.33 -35.14 -2.16
CA ASP A 47 -18.61 -35.93 -0.96
C ASP A 47 -18.50 -35.03 0.29
N LYS A 48 -19.53 -35.14 1.16
CA LYS A 48 -19.59 -34.41 2.43
C LYS A 48 -18.42 -34.75 3.36
N ASN A 49 -17.90 -35.97 3.33
CA ASN A 49 -16.77 -36.39 4.15
C ASN A 49 -15.48 -35.62 3.80
N ASN A 50 -15.34 -35.18 2.54
CA ASN A 50 -14.23 -34.36 2.11
C ASN A 50 -14.26 -32.95 2.72
N ILE A 51 -15.45 -32.42 3.02
CA ILE A 51 -15.60 -31.11 3.71
C ILE A 51 -14.99 -31.17 5.11
N ASP A 52 -15.33 -32.19 5.90
CA ASP A 52 -14.84 -32.32 7.28
C ASP A 52 -13.31 -32.52 7.32
N SER A 53 -12.78 -33.31 6.39
CA SER A 53 -11.34 -33.52 6.23
C SER A 53 -10.63 -32.25 5.79
N PHE A 54 -11.22 -31.50 4.87
CA PHE A 54 -10.67 -30.26 4.35
C PHE A 54 -10.79 -29.12 5.36
N THR A 55 -11.91 -29.02 6.11
CA THR A 55 -12.11 -27.98 7.14
C THR A 55 -11.05 -28.06 8.24
N LYS A 56 -10.64 -29.27 8.64
CA LYS A 56 -9.54 -29.45 9.60
C LYS A 56 -8.19 -28.96 9.09
N LEU A 57 -8.00 -28.93 7.77
CA LEU A 57 -6.80 -28.45 7.13
C LEU A 57 -6.85 -26.94 6.83
N LEU A 58 -8.06 -26.38 6.65
CA LEU A 58 -8.24 -24.99 6.21
C LEU A 58 -7.52 -23.99 7.12
N ASP A 59 -7.65 -24.11 8.42
CA ASP A 59 -7.03 -23.19 9.38
C ASP A 59 -5.49 -23.23 9.35
N ALA A 60 -4.92 -24.38 8.96
CA ALA A 60 -3.48 -24.56 8.84
C ALA A 60 -2.93 -24.16 7.46
N VAL A 61 -3.80 -24.05 6.47
CA VAL A 61 -3.44 -23.96 5.03
C VAL A 61 -3.75 -22.62 4.43
N ILE A 62 -4.94 -22.07 4.71
CA ILE A 62 -5.35 -20.78 4.12
C ILE A 62 -4.78 -19.67 4.99
N PRO A 63 -3.81 -18.90 4.46
CA PRO A 63 -3.33 -17.73 5.18
C PRO A 63 -4.45 -16.71 5.30
N VAL A 64 -4.46 -15.97 6.39
CA VAL A 64 -5.28 -14.77 6.51
C VAL A 64 -4.92 -13.81 5.38
N SER A 65 -5.93 -13.20 4.75
CA SER A 65 -5.76 -12.21 3.69
C SER A 65 -6.64 -10.97 3.94
N ILE A 66 -6.14 -9.79 3.56
CA ILE A 66 -6.94 -8.55 3.62
C ILE A 66 -8.13 -8.58 2.66
N PHE A 67 -8.09 -9.44 1.65
CA PHE A 67 -9.13 -9.57 0.64
C PHE A 67 -10.17 -10.64 0.96
N LEU A 68 -9.92 -11.51 1.96
CA LEU A 68 -10.90 -12.49 2.42
C LEU A 68 -12.02 -11.82 3.22
N GLY A 69 -13.25 -12.19 2.90
CA GLY A 69 -14.46 -11.72 3.57
C GLY A 69 -15.28 -12.86 4.17
N LYS A 70 -16.59 -12.81 3.98
CA LYS A 70 -17.53 -13.77 4.57
C LYS A 70 -17.47 -15.13 3.88
N THR A 71 -17.72 -16.19 4.66
CA THR A 71 -17.89 -17.55 4.16
C THR A 71 -19.37 -17.92 4.16
N THR A 72 -19.85 -18.51 3.08
CA THR A 72 -21.21 -19.05 2.96
C THR A 72 -21.14 -20.48 2.40
N SER A 73 -22.13 -21.32 2.73
CA SER A 73 -22.23 -22.67 2.20
C SER A 73 -23.63 -22.95 1.66
N TYR A 74 -23.70 -23.74 0.59
CA TYR A 74 -24.95 -24.16 -0.06
C TYR A 74 -24.73 -25.44 -0.86
N ILE A 75 -25.84 -26.04 -1.32
CA ILE A 75 -25.82 -27.26 -2.13
C ILE A 75 -26.28 -26.92 -3.54
N LEU A 76 -25.67 -27.57 -4.55
CA LEU A 76 -26.04 -27.49 -5.96
C LEU A 76 -26.38 -28.88 -6.50
N ASP A 77 -27.38 -28.94 -7.36
CA ASP A 77 -27.79 -30.18 -8.04
C ASP A 77 -26.87 -30.52 -9.23
N GLU A 78 -26.22 -29.50 -9.78
CA GLU A 78 -25.28 -29.63 -10.92
C GLU A 78 -23.93 -28.98 -10.58
N LYS A 79 -22.85 -29.62 -11.06
CA LYS A 79 -21.49 -29.09 -10.90
C LYS A 79 -21.33 -27.83 -11.78
N PRO A 80 -20.87 -26.71 -11.22
CA PRO A 80 -20.55 -25.52 -12.01
C PRO A 80 -19.50 -25.86 -13.08
N LYS A 81 -19.69 -25.35 -14.29
CA LYS A 81 -18.68 -25.50 -15.34
C LYS A 81 -17.38 -24.83 -14.91
N ILE A 82 -16.30 -25.58 -14.94
CA ILE A 82 -14.95 -25.12 -14.70
C ILE A 82 -14.39 -24.72 -16.07
N GLU A 83 -14.29 -23.43 -16.33
CA GLU A 83 -13.50 -22.94 -17.46
C GLU A 83 -12.05 -22.89 -16.98
N GLU A 84 -11.19 -23.75 -17.54
CA GLU A 84 -9.74 -23.59 -17.39
C GLU A 84 -9.33 -22.38 -18.22
N ILE A 85 -9.15 -21.25 -17.54
CA ILE A 85 -8.57 -20.07 -18.17
C ILE A 85 -7.04 -20.27 -18.08
N ASP A 86 -6.41 -20.45 -19.22
CA ASP A 86 -4.94 -20.47 -19.33
C ASP A 86 -4.41 -19.04 -19.21
N GLU A 87 -4.47 -18.51 -17.98
CA GLU A 87 -3.93 -17.20 -17.67
C GLU A 87 -2.43 -17.30 -17.39
N PRO A 88 -1.64 -16.36 -17.94
CA PRO A 88 -0.22 -16.30 -17.65
C PRO A 88 0.02 -16.10 -16.14
N LYS A 89 0.99 -16.83 -15.62
CA LYS A 89 1.33 -16.78 -14.21
C LYS A 89 1.88 -15.41 -13.83
N ILE A 90 1.19 -14.71 -12.93
CA ILE A 90 1.59 -13.39 -12.40
C ILE A 90 2.42 -13.61 -11.13
N PRO A 91 3.67 -13.11 -11.08
CA PRO A 91 4.49 -13.18 -9.87
C PRO A 91 3.86 -12.37 -8.73
N GLN A 92 4.01 -12.84 -7.50
CA GLN A 92 3.41 -12.22 -6.31
C GLN A 92 4.42 -11.45 -5.48
N ASN A 93 3.93 -10.58 -4.59
CA ASN A 93 4.70 -9.84 -3.58
C ASN A 93 4.13 -10.10 -2.18
N LEU A 94 4.05 -11.36 -1.81
CA LEU A 94 3.41 -11.82 -0.57
C LEU A 94 4.44 -12.26 0.47
N ALA A 95 4.03 -12.40 1.70
CA ALA A 95 4.80 -13.13 2.68
C ALA A 95 4.80 -14.63 2.36
N PRO A 96 5.78 -15.40 2.83
CA PRO A 96 5.75 -16.86 2.78
C PRO A 96 4.47 -17.40 3.41
N CYS A 97 3.81 -18.37 2.75
CA CYS A 97 2.63 -19.04 3.29
C CYS A 97 2.99 -19.95 4.49
N PRO A 98 2.01 -20.42 5.28
CA PRO A 98 2.28 -21.24 6.47
C PRO A 98 3.23 -22.42 6.22
N ALA A 99 3.06 -23.16 5.12
CA ALA A 99 3.97 -24.28 4.80
C ALA A 99 5.39 -23.85 4.43
N CYS A 100 5.55 -22.69 3.79
CA CYS A 100 6.89 -22.17 3.51
C CYS A 100 7.55 -21.62 4.78
N GLN A 101 6.77 -21.03 5.71
CA GLN A 101 7.26 -20.64 7.04
C GLN A 101 7.67 -21.88 7.85
N GLU A 102 6.81 -22.90 7.92
CA GLU A 102 7.13 -24.16 8.58
C GLU A 102 8.44 -24.75 8.03
N ALA A 103 8.59 -24.81 6.70
CA ALA A 103 9.81 -25.31 6.08
C ALA A 103 11.06 -24.48 6.42
N MET A 104 10.95 -23.18 6.69
CA MET A 104 12.07 -22.33 7.12
C MET A 104 12.48 -22.58 8.58
N PHE A 105 11.54 -23.00 9.44
CA PHE A 105 11.82 -23.18 10.86
C PHE A 105 11.97 -24.65 11.28
N ASP A 106 11.60 -25.62 10.43
CA ASP A 106 11.83 -27.05 10.71
C ASP A 106 13.29 -27.43 10.42
N ILE A 107 14.00 -27.86 11.48
CA ILE A 107 15.41 -28.29 11.41
C ILE A 107 15.65 -29.46 10.46
N LYS A 108 14.61 -30.27 10.18
CA LYS A 108 14.68 -31.40 9.26
C LYS A 108 14.48 -30.99 7.81
N SER A 109 14.00 -29.77 7.58
CA SER A 109 13.74 -29.25 6.25
C SER A 109 15.05 -28.83 5.57
N ARG A 110 15.18 -29.14 4.28
CA ARG A 110 16.25 -28.61 3.43
C ARG A 110 16.16 -27.11 3.17
N HIS A 111 15.05 -26.48 3.58
CA HIS A 111 14.80 -25.03 3.57
C HIS A 111 15.08 -24.38 4.93
N TYR A 112 15.57 -25.13 5.90
CA TYR A 112 15.84 -24.62 7.25
C TYR A 112 16.77 -23.41 7.21
N TYR A 113 16.29 -22.30 7.79
CA TYR A 113 16.92 -20.98 7.78
C TYR A 113 17.28 -20.42 6.39
N TYR A 114 16.67 -20.94 5.32
CA TYR A 114 16.87 -20.40 3.99
C TYR A 114 15.88 -19.26 3.70
N PRO A 115 16.34 -17.97 3.60
CA PRO A 115 15.46 -16.80 3.60
C PRO A 115 14.65 -16.61 2.31
N PHE A 116 15.03 -17.28 1.20
CA PHE A 116 14.31 -17.20 -0.07
C PHE A 116 13.31 -18.33 -0.27
N THR A 117 12.93 -19.00 0.83
CA THR A 117 11.95 -20.08 0.80
C THR A 117 10.56 -19.54 0.46
N SER A 118 10.02 -20.01 -0.66
CA SER A 118 8.72 -19.61 -1.18
C SER A 118 8.15 -20.69 -2.10
N CYS A 119 6.93 -20.49 -2.60
CA CYS A 119 6.28 -21.40 -3.54
C CYS A 119 5.54 -20.62 -4.63
N ASN A 120 4.80 -21.32 -5.49
CA ASN A 120 4.06 -20.70 -6.58
C ASN A 120 3.09 -19.60 -6.15
N ASN A 121 2.61 -19.62 -4.89
CA ASN A 121 1.49 -18.82 -4.42
C ASN A 121 1.87 -17.90 -3.24
N CYS A 122 3.16 -17.75 -2.95
CA CYS A 122 3.62 -16.91 -1.85
C CYS A 122 5.05 -16.41 -2.07
N GLY A 123 5.49 -15.53 -1.20
CA GLY A 123 6.83 -14.95 -1.20
C GLY A 123 7.01 -13.76 -2.14
N PRO A 124 8.17 -13.10 -2.04
CA PRO A 124 8.57 -12.01 -2.92
C PRO A 124 9.03 -12.56 -4.27
N GLN A 125 8.16 -12.61 -5.25
CA GLN A 125 8.46 -13.15 -6.58
C GLN A 125 8.79 -12.05 -7.59
N ALA A 126 7.98 -11.00 -7.63
CA ALA A 126 8.12 -9.93 -8.61
C ALA A 126 9.45 -9.16 -8.51
N PRO A 127 10.06 -8.95 -7.33
CA PRO A 127 11.36 -8.28 -7.26
C PRO A 127 12.46 -8.96 -8.05
N PHE A 128 12.34 -10.24 -8.32
CA PHE A 128 13.34 -11.04 -9.06
C PHE A 128 13.00 -11.20 -10.55
N LEU A 129 11.86 -10.67 -11.02
CA LEU A 129 11.48 -10.69 -12.42
C LEU A 129 12.27 -9.62 -13.18
N GLU A 130 12.94 -10.00 -14.25
CA GLU A 130 13.67 -9.06 -15.12
C GLU A 130 12.87 -8.75 -16.39
N LYS A 131 12.12 -9.72 -16.86
CA LYS A 131 11.20 -9.55 -18.00
C LYS A 131 10.08 -10.60 -17.96
N TYR A 132 8.97 -10.29 -18.56
CA TYR A 132 7.85 -11.23 -18.66
C TYR A 132 8.12 -12.22 -19.82
N SER A 133 7.73 -13.46 -19.79
CA SER A 133 6.88 -14.19 -18.85
C SER A 133 7.64 -14.67 -17.61
N PHE A 134 6.89 -14.99 -16.52
CA PHE A 134 7.48 -15.44 -15.25
C PHE A 134 7.99 -16.89 -15.35
N VAL A 135 9.16 -17.02 -15.93
CA VAL A 135 9.92 -18.28 -16.05
C VAL A 135 11.37 -18.04 -15.57
N ARG A 136 12.06 -19.08 -15.09
CA ARG A 136 13.39 -18.93 -14.46
C ARG A 136 14.40 -18.14 -15.30
N LYS A 137 14.45 -18.36 -16.61
CA LYS A 137 15.37 -17.65 -17.53
C LYS A 137 15.14 -16.14 -17.60
N ASN A 138 13.96 -15.68 -17.19
CA ASN A 138 13.55 -14.28 -17.17
C ASN A 138 13.61 -13.64 -15.78
N THR A 139 14.26 -14.32 -14.82
CA THR A 139 14.42 -13.86 -13.45
C THR A 139 15.90 -13.78 -13.09
N SER A 140 16.26 -13.00 -12.08
CA SER A 140 17.62 -12.96 -11.54
C SER A 140 18.11 -14.32 -11.01
N PHE A 141 17.19 -15.26 -10.75
CA PHE A 141 17.53 -16.66 -10.39
C PHE A 141 18.09 -17.51 -11.54
N ARG A 142 18.12 -16.99 -12.79
CA ARG A 142 18.73 -17.70 -13.93
C ARG A 142 20.19 -18.09 -13.71
N PHE A 143 20.90 -17.34 -12.86
CA PHE A 143 22.29 -17.61 -12.54
C PHE A 143 22.51 -18.75 -11.52
N LEU A 144 21.44 -19.21 -10.86
CA LEU A 144 21.49 -20.28 -9.87
C LEU A 144 21.05 -21.60 -10.47
N SER A 145 21.91 -22.61 -10.41
CA SER A 145 21.59 -23.97 -10.87
C SER A 145 20.91 -24.77 -9.77
N PRO A 146 19.65 -25.21 -9.94
CA PRO A 146 18.96 -26.03 -8.94
C PRO A 146 19.69 -27.35 -8.70
N CYS A 147 19.86 -27.77 -7.44
CA CYS A 147 20.33 -29.09 -7.07
C CYS A 147 19.26 -30.16 -7.42
N ASP A 148 19.63 -31.46 -7.37
CA ASP A 148 18.72 -32.53 -7.79
C ASP A 148 17.46 -32.63 -6.92
N ALA A 149 17.56 -32.30 -5.63
CA ALA A 149 16.38 -32.20 -4.76
C ALA A 149 15.45 -31.04 -5.17
N CYS A 150 15.97 -29.88 -5.60
CA CYS A 150 15.18 -28.79 -6.16
C CYS A 150 14.57 -29.15 -7.51
N LYS A 151 15.26 -29.87 -8.38
CA LYS A 151 14.71 -30.40 -9.63
C LYS A 151 13.54 -31.35 -9.37
N SER A 152 13.69 -32.26 -8.40
CA SER A 152 12.61 -33.18 -8.00
C SER A 152 11.39 -32.43 -7.45
N GLU A 153 11.58 -31.39 -6.63
CA GLU A 153 10.46 -30.56 -6.18
C GLU A 153 9.81 -29.77 -7.32
N PHE A 154 10.59 -29.26 -8.25
CA PHE A 154 10.09 -28.56 -9.45
C PHE A 154 9.18 -29.46 -10.28
N GLU A 155 9.43 -30.76 -10.32
CA GLU A 155 8.65 -31.72 -11.10
C GLU A 155 7.45 -32.30 -10.32
N LYS A 156 7.56 -32.48 -9.01
CA LYS A 156 6.64 -33.33 -8.24
C LYS A 156 5.92 -32.65 -7.09
N ASN A 157 6.47 -31.58 -6.51
CA ASN A 157 5.86 -30.95 -5.33
C ASN A 157 4.68 -30.06 -5.75
N PRO A 158 3.44 -30.34 -5.30
CA PRO A 158 2.26 -29.55 -5.69
C PRO A 158 2.38 -28.05 -5.45
N LEU A 159 3.11 -27.63 -4.41
CA LEU A 159 3.34 -26.21 -4.10
C LEU A 159 4.40 -25.57 -5.00
N ARG A 160 5.35 -26.35 -5.54
CA ARG A 160 6.55 -25.85 -6.24
C ARG A 160 6.71 -26.40 -7.66
N VAL A 161 5.74 -27.15 -8.18
CA VAL A 161 5.78 -27.63 -9.56
C VAL A 161 5.88 -26.45 -10.53
N GLY A 162 6.91 -26.44 -11.38
CA GLY A 162 7.16 -25.36 -12.32
C GLY A 162 7.55 -24.01 -11.68
N TYR A 163 7.96 -23.98 -10.39
CA TYR A 163 8.26 -22.72 -9.68
C TYR A 163 9.57 -22.07 -10.14
N PRO A 164 9.54 -20.86 -10.74
CA PRO A 164 10.74 -20.27 -11.36
C PRO A 164 11.87 -19.94 -10.39
N LEU A 165 11.56 -19.59 -9.13
CA LEU A 165 12.54 -19.18 -8.12
C LEU A 165 12.95 -20.33 -7.19
N ILE A 166 12.70 -21.58 -7.60
CA ILE A 166 13.02 -22.74 -6.76
C ILE A 166 14.50 -22.79 -6.41
N SER A 167 14.79 -22.91 -5.11
CA SER A 167 16.13 -23.00 -4.54
C SER A 167 16.04 -23.45 -3.08
N CYS A 168 17.16 -23.84 -2.49
CA CYS A 168 17.26 -24.24 -1.09
C CYS A 168 18.61 -23.81 -0.49
N SER A 169 18.85 -24.13 0.78
CA SER A 169 20.09 -23.77 1.47
C SER A 169 21.38 -24.28 0.80
N GLN A 170 21.30 -25.31 -0.07
CA GLN A 170 22.48 -25.86 -0.75
C GLN A 170 22.76 -25.24 -2.13
N CYS A 171 21.71 -24.82 -2.85
CA CYS A 171 21.84 -24.30 -4.21
C CYS A 171 21.31 -22.88 -4.37
N GLY A 172 21.01 -22.22 -3.27
CA GLY A 172 20.35 -20.92 -3.26
C GLY A 172 21.30 -19.74 -3.21
N VAL A 173 20.74 -18.63 -2.80
CA VAL A 173 21.39 -17.33 -2.77
C VAL A 173 22.29 -17.23 -1.54
N ALA A 174 23.59 -17.05 -1.72
CA ALA A 174 24.49 -16.77 -0.62
C ALA A 174 24.24 -15.36 -0.04
N LEU A 175 24.30 -15.23 1.28
CA LEU A 175 24.29 -13.96 1.99
C LEU A 175 25.69 -13.58 2.43
N ARG A 176 25.98 -12.29 2.39
CA ARG A 176 27.21 -11.71 2.92
C ARG A 176 26.87 -10.75 4.06
N MET A 177 27.55 -10.89 5.19
CA MET A 177 27.56 -9.90 6.27
C MET A 177 28.91 -9.21 6.28
N VAL A 178 28.90 -7.91 6.11
CA VAL A 178 30.09 -7.06 5.99
C VAL A 178 30.10 -6.07 7.15
N ASP A 179 31.25 -5.92 7.78
CA ASP A 179 31.57 -4.82 8.69
C ASP A 179 32.88 -4.14 8.24
N LYS A 180 33.33 -3.10 8.95
CA LYS A 180 34.56 -2.35 8.61
C LYS A 180 35.85 -3.22 8.60
N LYS A 181 35.81 -4.44 9.15
CA LYS A 181 36.99 -5.28 9.38
C LYS A 181 36.89 -6.67 8.79
N SER A 182 35.70 -7.18 8.55
CA SER A 182 35.47 -8.57 8.18
C SER A 182 34.27 -8.75 7.24
N GLU A 183 34.32 -9.82 6.48
CA GLU A 183 33.22 -10.33 5.68
C GLU A 183 32.94 -11.79 6.08
N ARG A 184 31.67 -12.14 6.21
CA ARG A 184 31.17 -13.49 6.49
C ARG A 184 30.19 -13.89 5.44
N ILE A 185 30.36 -15.11 4.92
CA ILE A 185 29.46 -15.67 3.90
C ILE A 185 28.59 -16.74 4.55
N ALA A 186 27.31 -16.72 4.24
CA ALA A 186 26.34 -17.75 4.59
C ALA A 186 25.76 -18.36 3.31
N ASN A 187 25.95 -19.68 3.16
CA ASN A 187 25.54 -20.44 1.96
C ASN A 187 25.02 -21.85 2.28
N ASP A 188 24.77 -22.15 3.54
CA ASP A 188 24.11 -23.35 4.03
C ASP A 188 23.25 -23.05 5.27
N SER A 189 22.40 -23.99 5.70
CA SER A 189 21.47 -23.78 6.80
C SER A 189 22.13 -23.36 8.12
N ALA A 190 23.30 -23.89 8.43
CA ALA A 190 24.03 -23.60 9.67
C ALA A 190 24.60 -22.17 9.63
N THR A 191 25.18 -21.78 8.51
CA THR A 191 25.79 -20.46 8.31
C THR A 191 24.72 -19.37 8.17
N TYR A 192 23.56 -19.62 7.53
CA TYR A 192 22.42 -18.70 7.54
C TYR A 192 21.90 -18.46 8.96
N ARG A 193 21.65 -19.54 9.73
CA ARG A 193 21.22 -19.40 11.11
C ARG A 193 22.21 -18.57 11.91
N LYS A 194 23.50 -18.88 11.81
CA LYS A 194 24.57 -18.15 12.52
C LYS A 194 24.61 -16.67 12.14
N LEU A 195 24.37 -16.34 10.87
CA LEU A 195 24.33 -14.97 10.38
C LEU A 195 23.21 -14.18 11.06
N PHE A 196 21.97 -14.72 11.10
CA PHE A 196 20.83 -14.06 11.75
C PHE A 196 20.98 -13.98 13.28
N GLU A 197 21.54 -15.02 13.94
CA GLU A 197 21.90 -14.95 15.36
C GLU A 197 22.89 -13.80 15.66
N VAL A 198 23.88 -13.59 14.80
CA VAL A 198 24.84 -12.49 14.94
C VAL A 198 24.17 -11.16 14.68
N ALA A 199 23.33 -11.05 13.63
CA ALA A 199 22.58 -9.84 13.30
C ALA A 199 21.68 -9.39 14.48
N ALA A 200 20.94 -10.32 15.09
CA ALA A 200 20.12 -10.02 16.26
C ALA A 200 20.95 -9.54 17.46
N LYS A 201 22.13 -10.14 17.71
CA LYS A 201 23.04 -9.72 18.78
C LYS A 201 23.61 -8.31 18.55
N ILE A 202 23.94 -7.97 17.31
CA ILE A 202 24.40 -6.64 16.89
C ILE A 202 23.32 -5.60 17.22
N LEU A 203 22.11 -5.82 16.74
CA LEU A 203 20.98 -4.94 17.01
C LEU A 203 20.65 -4.83 18.51
N ASN A 204 20.75 -5.93 19.27
CA ASN A 204 20.53 -5.90 20.71
C ASN A 204 21.58 -5.06 21.47
N LYS A 205 22.80 -4.94 20.95
CA LYS A 205 23.84 -4.05 21.51
C LYS A 205 23.63 -2.57 21.17
N GLY A 206 22.68 -2.26 20.29
CA GLY A 206 22.39 -0.90 19.84
C GLY A 206 23.16 -0.46 18.59
N GLU A 207 23.88 -1.39 17.93
CA GLU A 207 24.51 -1.15 16.63
C GLU A 207 23.47 -1.19 15.50
N SER A 208 23.75 -0.51 14.38
CA SER A 208 22.87 -0.44 13.22
C SER A 208 23.15 -1.54 12.20
N LEU A 209 22.10 -2.00 11.53
CA LEU A 209 22.17 -3.03 10.49
C LEU A 209 21.45 -2.59 9.22
N LEU A 210 22.20 -2.38 8.14
CA LEU A 210 21.63 -2.25 6.80
C LEU A 210 21.43 -3.65 6.22
N MET A 211 20.21 -3.97 5.80
CA MET A 211 19.90 -5.27 5.22
C MET A 211 19.24 -5.09 3.86
N LYS A 212 19.85 -5.66 2.80
CA LYS A 212 19.22 -5.83 1.50
C LYS A 212 18.21 -6.96 1.62
N THR A 213 16.94 -6.64 1.43
CA THR A 213 15.84 -7.62 1.38
C THR A 213 15.29 -7.70 -0.04
N PRO A 214 14.47 -8.69 -0.39
CA PRO A 214 13.77 -8.70 -1.68
C PRO A 214 12.92 -7.46 -1.94
N PHE A 215 12.45 -6.79 -0.87
CA PHE A 215 11.66 -5.55 -0.95
C PHE A 215 12.48 -4.26 -0.74
N GLY A 216 13.80 -4.32 -1.01
CA GLY A 216 14.69 -3.18 -0.91
C GLY A 216 15.56 -3.17 0.34
N TYR A 217 16.36 -2.12 0.45
CA TYR A 217 17.24 -1.93 1.62
C TYR A 217 16.45 -1.40 2.81
N ARG A 218 16.73 -1.95 3.99
CA ARG A 218 16.16 -1.53 5.27
C ARG A 218 17.28 -1.31 6.28
N LEU A 219 17.31 -0.13 6.89
CA LEU A 219 18.21 0.19 8.00
C LEU A 219 17.47 -0.13 9.31
N PHE A 220 17.93 -1.17 10.01
CA PHE A 220 17.37 -1.58 11.30
C PHE A 220 18.18 -1.00 12.45
N SER A 221 17.48 -0.58 13.50
CA SER A 221 18.08 -0.14 14.77
C SER A 221 17.17 -0.46 15.95
N LYS A 222 17.76 -0.70 17.12
CA LYS A 222 17.01 -0.91 18.35
C LYS A 222 16.35 0.42 18.76
N VAL A 223 15.07 0.38 19.08
CA VAL A 223 14.35 1.55 19.62
C VAL A 223 14.88 1.84 21.02
N GLN A 224 15.40 3.04 21.23
CA GLN A 224 15.94 3.52 22.51
C GLN A 224 14.81 4.17 23.33
N LYS A 225 14.77 3.91 24.64
CA LYS A 225 13.69 4.39 25.53
C LYS A 225 13.64 5.91 25.66
N ASP A 226 14.78 6.58 25.55
CA ASP A 226 14.94 8.01 25.80
C ASP A 226 15.13 8.82 24.49
N GLN A 227 14.82 8.23 23.35
CA GLN A 227 14.96 8.86 22.04
C GLN A 227 13.61 9.01 21.37
N THR A 228 13.34 10.18 20.80
CA THR A 228 12.19 10.39 19.91
C THR A 228 12.56 10.10 18.46
N TYR A 229 11.63 9.50 17.73
CA TYR A 229 11.79 9.10 16.34
C TYR A 229 10.85 9.90 15.44
N ASP A 230 11.28 10.11 14.20
CA ASP A 230 10.45 10.77 13.20
C ASP A 230 9.29 9.84 12.75
N THR A 231 8.32 10.45 12.07
CA THR A 231 7.09 9.76 11.59
C THR A 231 7.34 8.76 10.48
N HIS A 232 8.54 8.76 9.86
CA HIS A 232 8.95 7.81 8.82
C HIS A 232 9.61 6.55 9.37
N THR A 233 9.99 6.56 10.65
CA THR A 233 10.53 5.38 11.32
C THR A 233 9.39 4.38 11.56
N LYS A 234 9.57 3.17 11.08
CA LYS A 234 8.61 2.08 11.16
C LYS A 234 9.00 1.13 12.29
N VAL A 235 8.01 0.48 12.88
CA VAL A 235 8.19 -0.50 13.95
C VAL A 235 7.81 -1.89 13.44
N MET A 236 8.79 -2.78 13.32
CA MET A 236 8.58 -4.18 12.95
C MET A 236 8.48 -5.03 14.22
N PHE A 237 7.34 -5.68 14.44
CA PHE A 237 7.13 -6.59 15.55
C PHE A 237 7.78 -7.95 15.29
N CYS A 238 8.47 -8.49 16.28
CA CYS A 238 9.17 -9.76 16.17
C CYS A 238 8.27 -10.97 16.40
N ASN A 239 7.16 -10.77 17.14
CA ASN A 239 6.19 -11.83 17.44
C ASN A 239 4.77 -11.26 17.43
N ALA A 240 3.79 -12.06 16.98
CA ALA A 240 2.39 -11.63 16.90
C ALA A 240 1.79 -11.30 18.29
N ASN A 241 2.15 -12.04 19.32
CA ASN A 241 1.66 -11.81 20.69
C ASN A 241 2.15 -10.48 21.25
N SER A 242 3.35 -10.00 20.85
CA SER A 242 3.90 -8.72 21.30
C SER A 242 3.11 -7.52 20.80
N ILE A 243 2.44 -7.65 19.65
CA ILE A 243 1.70 -6.54 19.02
C ILE A 243 0.65 -5.98 19.98
N SER A 244 -0.18 -6.85 20.58
CA SER A 244 -1.27 -6.43 21.46
C SER A 244 -0.79 -5.85 22.80
N HIS A 245 0.46 -6.09 23.20
CA HIS A 245 1.04 -5.47 24.40
C HIS A 245 1.46 -4.03 24.18
N HIS A 246 1.80 -3.68 22.93
CA HIS A 246 2.39 -2.39 22.59
C HIS A 246 1.45 -1.46 21.82
N THR A 247 0.35 -2.01 21.24
CA THR A 247 -0.58 -1.26 20.38
C THR A 247 -2.03 -1.50 20.74
N LEU A 248 -2.88 -0.48 20.50
CA LEU A 248 -4.33 -0.60 20.57
C LEU A 248 -4.85 -0.90 19.16
N LEU A 249 -5.25 -2.14 18.94
CA LEU A 249 -5.76 -2.62 17.65
C LEU A 249 -7.16 -3.20 17.81
N ILE A 250 -8.03 -2.88 16.86
CA ILE A 250 -9.25 -3.65 16.66
C ILE A 250 -8.90 -4.99 15.98
N LYS A 251 -9.80 -5.97 16.07
CA LYS A 251 -9.59 -7.31 15.51
C LYS A 251 -9.21 -7.29 14.03
N ASP A 252 -9.84 -6.42 13.25
CA ASP A 252 -9.59 -6.33 11.81
C ASP A 252 -8.20 -5.76 11.49
N GLU A 253 -7.71 -4.80 12.27
CA GLU A 253 -6.35 -4.27 12.13
C GLU A 253 -5.30 -5.32 12.49
N PHE A 254 -5.50 -6.03 13.60
CA PHE A 254 -4.62 -7.13 13.99
C PHE A 254 -4.58 -8.22 12.90
N THR A 255 -5.75 -8.62 12.39
CA THR A 255 -5.87 -9.63 11.33
C THR A 255 -5.19 -9.17 10.05
N ALA A 256 -5.35 -7.91 9.67
CA ALA A 256 -4.72 -7.35 8.47
C ALA A 256 -3.20 -7.27 8.58
N LEU A 257 -2.67 -6.88 9.75
CA LEU A 257 -1.23 -6.82 9.98
C LEU A 257 -0.55 -8.20 9.85
N LEU A 258 -1.27 -9.27 10.26
CA LEU A 258 -0.81 -10.66 10.15
C LEU A 258 -1.18 -11.34 8.83
N SER A 259 -1.91 -10.68 7.93
CA SER A 259 -2.29 -11.23 6.63
C SER A 259 -1.09 -11.61 5.77
N ILE A 260 -1.28 -12.44 4.75
CA ILE A 260 -0.20 -12.83 3.83
C ILE A 260 0.34 -11.64 3.02
N GLU A 261 -0.47 -10.59 2.86
CA GLU A 261 -0.07 -9.34 2.19
C GLU A 261 0.87 -8.49 3.05
N ARG A 262 0.88 -8.66 4.39
CA ARG A 262 1.76 -7.91 5.31
C ARG A 262 1.81 -6.42 4.99
N PRO A 263 0.70 -5.68 5.07
CA PRO A 263 0.72 -4.24 4.83
C PRO A 263 1.47 -3.49 5.93
N LEU A 264 1.90 -2.27 5.63
CA LEU A 264 2.25 -1.27 6.62
C LEU A 264 0.96 -0.61 7.10
N MET A 265 0.82 -0.41 8.40
CA MET A 265 -0.39 0.21 8.98
C MET A 265 -0.01 1.25 10.04
N ARG A 266 -0.72 2.37 10.07
CA ARG A 266 -0.63 3.31 11.20
C ARG A 266 -1.59 2.86 12.29
N VAL A 267 -1.05 2.63 13.49
CA VAL A 267 -1.80 2.09 14.63
C VAL A 267 -1.50 2.88 15.89
N ALA A 268 -2.47 2.94 16.81
CA ALA A 268 -2.32 3.64 18.07
C ALA A 268 -1.35 2.92 19.03
N THR A 269 -0.52 3.67 19.72
CA THR A 269 0.42 3.15 20.73
C THR A 269 -0.30 2.89 22.06
N GLN A 270 0.07 1.79 22.72
CA GLN A 270 -0.44 1.44 24.07
C GLN A 270 0.67 1.50 25.11
N SER A 271 1.83 0.89 24.86
CA SER A 271 2.93 0.88 25.81
C SER A 271 3.56 2.26 25.97
N GLU A 272 3.97 2.59 27.19
CA GLU A 272 4.60 3.86 27.51
C GLU A 272 5.91 4.06 26.73
N GLU A 273 6.66 2.99 26.51
CA GLU A 273 7.92 3.04 25.74
C GLU A 273 7.70 3.56 24.31
N LEU A 274 6.68 3.01 23.60
CA LEU A 274 6.36 3.48 22.25
C LEU A 274 5.72 4.86 22.23
N LYS A 275 4.95 5.22 23.26
CA LYS A 275 4.39 6.59 23.36
C LYS A 275 5.49 7.64 23.52
N VAL A 276 6.49 7.38 24.35
CA VAL A 276 7.64 8.29 24.53
C VAL A 276 8.45 8.38 23.24
N ALA A 277 8.70 7.26 22.56
CA ALA A 277 9.52 7.22 21.36
C ALA A 277 8.82 7.78 20.10
N PHE A 278 7.52 7.56 19.93
CA PHE A 278 6.79 7.84 18.68
C PHE A 278 5.52 8.70 18.87
N GLY A 279 5.11 8.95 20.09
CA GLY A 279 3.84 9.62 20.37
C GLY A 279 2.63 8.68 20.32
N SER A 280 1.47 9.21 19.92
CA SER A 280 0.18 8.49 19.95
C SER A 280 0.02 7.37 18.92
N SER A 281 0.86 7.31 17.89
CA SER A 281 0.76 6.31 16.83
C SER A 281 2.10 5.94 16.23
N ILE A 282 2.19 4.72 15.70
CA ILE A 282 3.35 4.18 14.98
C ILE A 282 2.95 3.66 13.60
N LEU A 283 3.92 3.59 12.69
CA LEU A 283 3.84 2.77 11.48
C LEU A 283 4.25 1.34 11.82
N ALA A 284 3.27 0.46 12.01
CA ALA A 284 3.46 -0.92 12.40
C ALA A 284 3.61 -1.85 11.21
N LYS A 285 4.52 -2.82 11.34
CA LYS A 285 4.81 -3.85 10.36
C LYS A 285 4.96 -5.20 11.03
N TYR A 286 4.56 -6.26 10.34
CA TYR A 286 4.96 -7.63 10.69
C TYR A 286 5.89 -8.17 9.59
N PRO A 287 6.85 -9.07 9.88
CA PRO A 287 7.83 -9.56 8.90
C PRO A 287 7.17 -10.03 7.61
N ASP A 288 7.60 -9.51 6.48
CA ASP A 288 6.91 -9.65 5.19
C ASP A 288 7.67 -10.52 4.17
N GLU A 289 8.87 -10.96 4.49
CA GLU A 289 9.69 -11.86 3.68
C GLU A 289 10.67 -12.65 4.58
N GLY A 290 11.33 -13.66 4.02
CA GLY A 290 12.08 -14.61 4.81
C GLY A 290 13.25 -14.03 5.59
N MET A 291 13.96 -13.01 5.08
CA MET A 291 15.10 -12.41 5.81
C MET A 291 14.61 -11.69 7.07
N SER A 292 13.57 -10.87 6.96
CA SER A 292 12.96 -10.21 8.12
C SER A 292 12.30 -11.19 9.09
N MET A 293 11.73 -12.30 8.60
CA MET A 293 11.16 -13.34 9.46
C MET A 293 12.22 -14.03 10.30
N LEU A 294 13.36 -14.41 9.70
CA LEU A 294 14.47 -15.04 10.39
C LEU A 294 15.14 -14.09 11.39
N LEU A 295 15.33 -12.82 11.00
CA LEU A 295 15.84 -11.79 11.92
C LEU A 295 14.90 -11.57 13.11
N ALA A 296 13.60 -11.44 12.87
CA ALA A 296 12.59 -11.26 13.91
C ALA A 296 12.54 -12.44 14.89
N ASN A 297 12.68 -13.68 14.39
CA ASN A 297 12.76 -14.87 15.21
C ASN A 297 13.96 -14.83 16.18
N GLU A 298 15.15 -14.45 15.69
CA GLU A 298 16.35 -14.36 16.53
C GLU A 298 16.28 -13.20 17.54
N LEU A 299 15.66 -12.06 17.15
CA LEU A 299 15.40 -10.95 18.06
C LEU A 299 14.44 -11.36 19.17
N TYR A 300 13.36 -12.07 18.84
CA TYR A 300 12.39 -12.57 19.81
C TYR A 300 13.05 -13.54 20.83
N HIS A 301 13.95 -14.42 20.38
CA HIS A 301 14.73 -15.29 21.27
C HIS A 301 15.65 -14.51 22.24
N LEU A 302 16.02 -13.27 21.91
CA LEU A 302 16.75 -12.37 22.79
C LEU A 302 15.83 -11.51 23.69
N GLY A 303 14.51 -11.74 23.66
CA GLY A 303 13.52 -10.97 24.42
C GLY A 303 13.22 -9.58 23.83
N ILE A 304 13.42 -9.39 22.52
CA ILE A 304 13.12 -8.15 21.82
C ILE A 304 11.77 -8.31 21.10
N ASP A 305 10.78 -7.54 21.52
CA ASP A 305 9.43 -7.60 20.98
C ASP A 305 9.28 -6.89 19.64
N TYR A 306 10.07 -5.83 19.40
CA TYR A 306 10.03 -5.02 18.18
C TYR A 306 11.38 -4.36 17.91
N ILE A 307 11.56 -3.95 16.65
CA ILE A 307 12.74 -3.25 16.16
C ILE A 307 12.31 -2.07 15.26
N GLY A 308 13.03 -0.96 15.33
CA GLY A 308 12.85 0.17 14.42
C GLY A 308 13.49 -0.10 13.07
N TYR A 309 12.89 0.39 11.98
CA TYR A 309 13.56 0.42 10.68
C TYR A 309 13.12 1.59 9.81
N LYS A 310 13.99 1.95 8.85
CA LYS A 310 13.70 2.92 7.77
C LYS A 310 14.02 2.27 6.42
N ASN A 311 13.29 2.67 5.38
CA ASN A 311 13.71 2.36 4.02
C ASN A 311 15.03 3.07 3.75
N ALA A 312 15.92 2.41 3.04
CA ALA A 312 17.29 2.84 2.81
C ALA A 312 17.71 2.53 1.37
N ASN A 313 18.93 2.92 1.01
CA ASN A 313 19.60 2.55 -0.23
C ASN A 313 20.94 1.86 0.08
N SER A 314 21.65 1.44 -0.96
CA SER A 314 22.93 0.75 -0.83
C SER A 314 24.06 1.61 -0.25
N GLU A 315 23.90 2.93 -0.25
CA GLU A 315 24.91 3.92 0.22
C GLU A 315 24.64 4.36 1.65
N THR A 316 23.55 3.90 2.26
CA THR A 316 23.17 4.26 3.64
C THR A 316 24.23 3.72 4.60
N ASP A 317 24.80 4.62 5.43
CA ASP A 317 25.81 4.24 6.42
C ASP A 317 25.18 3.41 7.54
N ALA A 318 25.89 2.33 7.92
CA ALA A 318 25.53 1.42 8.99
C ALA A 318 26.76 0.71 9.54
N ASP A 319 26.67 0.23 10.78
CA ASP A 319 27.76 -0.53 11.39
C ASP A 319 27.99 -1.87 10.70
N TYR A 320 26.89 -2.48 10.22
CA TYR A 320 26.89 -3.77 9.51
C TYR A 320 25.97 -3.76 8.30
N LEU A 321 26.38 -4.48 7.25
CA LEU A 321 25.60 -4.70 6.04
C LEU A 321 25.34 -6.20 5.84
N ILE A 322 24.08 -6.60 5.66
CA ILE A 322 23.73 -7.91 5.09
C ILE A 322 23.25 -7.70 3.66
N THR A 323 23.87 -8.40 2.72
CA THR A 323 23.55 -8.27 1.28
C THR A 323 23.62 -9.60 0.53
N PHE A 324 23.12 -9.59 -0.71
CA PHE A 324 23.21 -10.70 -1.67
C PHE A 324 23.36 -10.14 -3.09
N ASP A 325 23.91 -10.95 -4.00
CA ASP A 325 24.36 -10.47 -5.32
C ASP A 325 23.26 -10.47 -6.40
N LEU A 326 22.05 -11.00 -6.12
CA LEU A 326 20.98 -10.95 -7.12
C LEU A 326 20.45 -9.53 -7.28
N PRO A 327 20.28 -9.05 -8.52
CA PRO A 327 19.54 -7.82 -8.79
C PRO A 327 18.08 -7.97 -8.37
N ILE A 328 17.50 -6.89 -7.86
CA ILE A 328 16.10 -6.81 -7.47
C ILE A 328 15.50 -5.50 -7.94
N ILE A 329 14.19 -5.51 -8.20
CA ILE A 329 13.37 -4.32 -8.39
C ILE A 329 12.37 -4.29 -7.24
N ALA A 330 12.68 -3.45 -6.25
CA ALA A 330 11.87 -3.38 -5.04
C ALA A 330 10.60 -2.55 -5.29
N PRO A 331 9.39 -3.12 -5.08
CA PRO A 331 8.16 -2.36 -5.13
C PRO A 331 8.03 -1.44 -3.91
N GLN A 332 7.39 -0.30 -4.09
CA GLN A 332 7.07 0.60 -2.99
C GLN A 332 6.16 -0.11 -1.98
N GLU A 333 6.49 0.00 -0.70
CA GLU A 333 5.74 -0.64 0.39
C GLU A 333 4.29 -0.16 0.44
N SER A 334 3.34 -1.10 0.54
CA SER A 334 1.92 -0.76 0.56
C SER A 334 1.44 -0.47 1.97
N MET A 335 0.72 0.65 2.11
CA MET A 335 0.07 1.07 3.34
C MET A 335 -1.42 0.76 3.30
N LEU A 336 -1.94 0.14 4.35
CA LEU A 336 -3.35 -0.19 4.50
C LEU A 336 -3.99 0.69 5.57
N SER A 337 -5.19 1.19 5.26
CA SER A 337 -6.07 1.85 6.20
C SER A 337 -7.36 1.06 6.38
N ILE A 338 -7.82 0.94 7.63
CA ILE A 338 -9.11 0.33 7.95
C ILE A 338 -10.02 1.43 8.49
N ASN A 339 -11.06 1.74 7.74
CA ASN A 339 -12.03 2.76 8.05
C ASN A 339 -13.39 2.10 8.29
N GLN A 340 -13.73 1.87 9.56
CA GLN A 340 -14.93 1.16 9.98
C GLN A 340 -14.95 -0.29 9.43
N ASP A 341 -15.76 -0.56 8.40
CA ASP A 341 -15.93 -1.85 7.74
C ASP A 341 -15.14 -1.98 6.43
N LYS A 342 -14.41 -0.92 6.04
CA LYS A 342 -13.73 -0.86 4.75
C LYS A 342 -12.21 -0.92 4.91
N ARG A 343 -11.61 -1.88 4.23
CA ARG A 343 -10.15 -2.03 4.08
C ARG A 343 -9.75 -1.42 2.75
N THR A 344 -8.81 -0.48 2.78
CA THR A 344 -8.30 0.20 1.57
C THR A 344 -6.78 0.27 1.59
N ILE A 345 -6.16 -0.03 0.46
CA ILE A 345 -4.73 0.22 0.26
C ILE A 345 -4.60 1.71 -0.01
N SER A 346 -4.05 2.45 0.95
CA SER A 346 -3.97 3.91 0.82
C SER A 346 -2.87 4.36 -0.12
N SER A 347 -1.75 3.63 -0.15
CA SER A 347 -0.60 3.95 -1.01
C SER A 347 0.31 2.73 -1.22
N GLY A 348 1.24 2.86 -2.16
CA GLY A 348 2.28 1.88 -2.44
C GLY A 348 1.85 0.83 -3.48
N GLU A 349 2.84 0.09 -3.96
CA GLU A 349 2.70 -0.79 -5.11
C GLU A 349 2.76 -2.28 -4.76
N ARG A 350 3.34 -2.63 -3.62
CA ARG A 350 3.74 -4.00 -3.30
C ARG A 350 2.59 -5.01 -3.35
N ILE A 351 1.41 -4.65 -2.88
CA ILE A 351 0.23 -5.54 -2.86
C ILE A 351 -0.45 -5.56 -4.23
N SER A 352 -0.60 -4.39 -4.87
CA SER A 352 -1.30 -4.23 -6.14
C SER A 352 -0.49 -4.75 -7.32
N PHE A 353 0.83 -4.56 -7.27
CA PHE A 353 1.77 -5.04 -8.28
C PHE A 353 2.26 -6.46 -7.98
N PRO A 354 2.78 -7.17 -8.95
CA PRO A 354 2.92 -6.76 -10.33
C PRO A 354 1.65 -6.97 -11.14
N SER A 355 1.40 -6.08 -12.06
CA SER A 355 0.60 -6.34 -13.24
C SER A 355 1.49 -6.90 -14.34
N LEU A 356 0.90 -7.32 -15.45
CA LEU A 356 1.64 -7.80 -16.62
C LEU A 356 2.51 -6.65 -17.16
N VAL A 357 3.78 -6.62 -16.78
CA VAL A 357 4.74 -5.61 -17.23
C VAL A 357 5.74 -6.28 -18.15
N LYS A 358 5.96 -5.72 -19.32
CA LYS A 358 6.94 -6.26 -20.27
C LYS A 358 8.36 -5.99 -19.81
N ASP A 359 8.61 -4.80 -19.30
CA ASP A 359 9.87 -4.38 -18.72
C ASP A 359 9.66 -4.00 -17.26
N VAL A 360 10.35 -4.70 -16.37
CA VAL A 360 10.17 -4.52 -14.92
C VAL A 360 10.78 -3.21 -14.42
N THR A 361 11.65 -2.59 -15.19
CA THR A 361 12.24 -1.29 -14.83
C THR A 361 11.25 -0.15 -14.97
N SER A 362 10.15 -0.36 -15.71
CA SER A 362 9.11 0.64 -15.92
C SER A 362 7.95 0.45 -14.95
N LYS A 363 7.38 1.56 -14.48
CA LYS A 363 6.09 1.56 -13.78
C LYS A 363 4.88 1.39 -14.71
N ALA A 364 5.08 0.82 -15.89
CA ALA A 364 4.04 0.62 -16.87
C ALA A 364 3.10 -0.53 -16.47
N VAL A 365 1.83 -0.35 -16.72
CA VAL A 365 0.79 -1.37 -16.58
C VAL A 365 0.35 -1.83 -17.97
N VAL A 366 0.34 -3.14 -18.18
CA VAL A 366 -0.06 -3.74 -19.46
C VAL A 366 -1.34 -4.54 -19.28
N ALA A 367 -2.37 -4.19 -20.02
CA ALA A 367 -3.60 -4.97 -20.11
C ALA A 367 -4.28 -4.74 -21.46
N HIS A 368 -5.06 -5.71 -21.94
CA HIS A 368 -5.84 -5.59 -23.17
C HIS A 368 -5.04 -5.16 -24.43
N ALA A 369 -3.79 -5.60 -24.55
CA ALA A 369 -2.85 -5.18 -25.60
C ALA A 369 -2.55 -3.66 -25.62
N MET A 370 -2.79 -2.98 -24.52
CA MET A 370 -2.43 -1.59 -24.28
C MET A 370 -1.43 -1.50 -23.12
N VAL A 371 -0.63 -0.45 -23.13
CA VAL A 371 0.29 -0.13 -22.04
C VAL A 371 0.04 1.29 -21.58
N SER A 372 0.09 1.47 -20.26
CA SER A 372 -0.11 2.74 -19.58
C SER A 372 1.17 3.14 -18.83
N PHE A 373 1.62 4.39 -18.98
CA PHE A 373 2.82 4.93 -18.35
C PHE A 373 2.52 6.22 -17.59
N PRO A 374 3.20 6.48 -16.46
CA PRO A 374 3.16 7.79 -15.81
C PRO A 374 4.04 8.78 -16.58
N PHE A 375 3.57 10.01 -16.76
CA PHE A 375 4.32 11.12 -17.34
C PHE A 375 3.92 12.42 -16.64
N GLU A 376 4.77 12.95 -15.76
CA GLU A 376 4.45 14.07 -14.87
C GLU A 376 3.10 13.84 -14.15
N ASP A 377 2.14 14.78 -14.28
CA ASP A 377 0.78 14.68 -13.74
C ASP A 377 -0.22 14.01 -14.69
N THR A 378 0.27 13.37 -15.73
CA THR A 378 -0.56 12.71 -16.74
C THR A 378 -0.21 11.24 -16.88
N ILE A 379 -1.09 10.51 -17.56
CA ILE A 379 -0.90 9.11 -17.92
C ILE A 379 -0.97 8.99 -19.43
N ILE A 380 0.02 8.31 -20.00
CA ILE A 380 0.09 8.05 -21.43
C ILE A 380 -0.31 6.61 -21.70
N ILE A 381 -1.11 6.39 -22.73
CA ILE A 381 -1.49 5.06 -23.20
C ILE A 381 -1.07 4.89 -24.65
N ASP A 382 -0.46 3.77 -24.98
CA ASP A 382 -0.16 3.37 -26.37
C ASP A 382 -0.43 1.86 -26.57
N SER A 383 -0.41 1.42 -27.83
CA SER A 383 -0.52 -0.01 -28.16
C SER A 383 0.72 -0.77 -27.67
N MET A 384 0.53 -2.03 -27.26
CA MET A 384 1.60 -2.86 -26.71
C MET A 384 2.78 -3.04 -27.66
N GLN A 385 2.51 -3.10 -28.97
CA GLN A 385 3.55 -3.29 -29.99
C GLN A 385 4.53 -2.11 -30.06
N ARG A 386 4.06 -0.87 -29.85
CA ARG A 386 4.90 0.34 -29.86
C ARG A 386 5.58 0.57 -28.51
N ALA A 387 4.86 0.36 -27.44
CA ALA A 387 5.41 0.49 -26.09
C ALA A 387 6.57 -0.47 -25.81
N CYS A 388 6.67 -1.55 -26.60
CA CYS A 388 7.76 -2.50 -26.52
C CYS A 388 9.11 -1.97 -26.99
N ASP A 389 9.10 -0.98 -27.86
CA ASP A 389 10.27 -0.41 -28.52
C ASP A 389 10.76 0.86 -27.81
N ILE A 390 10.05 1.34 -26.79
CA ILE A 390 10.38 2.53 -26.03
C ILE A 390 11.08 2.13 -24.75
N GLU A 391 12.33 2.58 -24.57
CA GLU A 391 12.98 2.56 -23.27
C GLU A 391 12.34 3.65 -22.39
N VAL A 392 11.84 3.26 -21.23
CA VAL A 392 11.09 4.16 -20.33
C VAL A 392 11.90 5.38 -19.92
N GLU A 393 13.22 5.25 -19.82
CA GLU A 393 14.13 6.38 -19.58
C GLU A 393 14.07 7.44 -20.71
N GLN A 394 13.76 7.05 -21.93
CA GLN A 394 13.58 7.98 -23.05
C GLN A 394 12.24 8.72 -22.98
N LEU A 395 11.20 8.13 -22.40
CA LEU A 395 9.89 8.78 -22.20
C LEU A 395 9.96 9.99 -21.27
N TYR A 396 10.86 9.96 -20.28
CA TYR A 396 11.05 11.08 -19.34
C TYR A 396 11.85 12.26 -19.92
N VAL A 397 12.46 12.10 -21.09
CA VAL A 397 13.31 13.10 -21.75
C VAL A 397 12.57 13.81 -22.88
N LEU A 398 11.46 13.24 -23.39
CA LEU A 398 10.70 13.84 -24.48
C LEU A 398 9.75 14.91 -23.93
N GLU A 399 9.93 16.16 -24.37
CA GLU A 399 8.92 17.19 -24.21
C GLU A 399 7.62 16.76 -24.94
N GLY A 400 6.45 17.12 -24.41
CA GLY A 400 5.16 16.59 -24.85
C GLY A 400 4.90 16.68 -26.36
N ASP A 401 5.46 17.69 -27.05
CA ASP A 401 5.35 17.86 -28.51
C ASP A 401 6.19 16.85 -29.31
N ASP A 402 7.34 16.46 -28.78
CA ASP A 402 8.20 15.46 -29.45
C ASP A 402 7.65 14.05 -29.21
N PHE A 403 7.09 13.78 -28.04
CA PHE A 403 6.37 12.53 -27.77
C PHE A 403 5.18 12.35 -28.74
N ALA A 404 4.38 13.38 -28.96
CA ALA A 404 3.23 13.34 -29.88
C ALA A 404 3.65 13.08 -31.34
N LYS A 405 4.83 13.56 -31.78
CA LYS A 405 5.37 13.30 -33.12
C LYS A 405 5.83 11.85 -33.30
N GLU A 406 6.49 11.29 -32.28
CA GLU A 406 7.01 9.92 -32.33
C GLU A 406 5.90 8.89 -32.09
N HIS A 407 4.86 9.26 -31.31
CA HIS A 407 3.75 8.40 -30.92
C HIS A 407 2.38 8.99 -31.29
N PRO A 408 2.06 9.17 -32.60
CA PRO A 408 0.85 9.87 -33.03
C PRO A 408 -0.47 9.21 -32.62
N ASN A 409 -0.43 7.98 -32.13
CA ASN A 409 -1.62 7.26 -31.64
C ASN A 409 -1.67 7.18 -30.10
N ALA A 410 -0.66 7.71 -29.40
CA ALA A 410 -0.70 7.75 -27.95
C ALA A 410 -1.75 8.76 -27.49
N LYS A 411 -2.42 8.42 -26.38
CA LYS A 411 -3.40 9.30 -25.73
C LYS A 411 -2.85 9.70 -24.38
N ILE A 412 -3.06 10.97 -24.04
CA ILE A 412 -2.63 11.55 -22.76
C ILE A 412 -3.86 11.89 -21.94
N PHE A 413 -3.91 11.44 -20.69
CA PHE A 413 -5.02 11.67 -19.77
C PHE A 413 -4.53 12.31 -18.48
N LYS A 414 -5.38 13.12 -17.86
CA LYS A 414 -5.15 13.61 -16.50
C LYS A 414 -5.15 12.44 -15.51
N GLN A 415 -4.24 12.49 -14.54
CA GLN A 415 -4.14 11.49 -13.48
C GLN A 415 -5.44 11.32 -12.69
N SER A 416 -6.11 12.41 -12.33
CA SER A 416 -7.40 12.38 -11.62
C SER A 416 -8.50 11.65 -12.42
N HIS A 417 -8.53 11.86 -13.74
CA HIS A 417 -9.48 11.17 -14.63
C HIS A 417 -9.22 9.66 -14.64
N ALA A 418 -7.99 9.27 -14.84
CA ALA A 418 -7.59 7.87 -14.84
C ALA A 418 -7.83 7.20 -13.48
N SER A 419 -7.52 7.89 -12.38
CA SER A 419 -7.76 7.38 -11.02
C SER A 419 -9.24 7.07 -10.75
N ILE A 420 -10.15 7.95 -11.15
CA ILE A 420 -11.60 7.68 -11.00
C ILE A 420 -12.04 6.52 -11.89
N MET A 421 -11.50 6.39 -13.11
CA MET A 421 -11.81 5.23 -13.96
C MET A 421 -11.33 3.91 -13.35
N SER A 422 -10.20 3.91 -12.63
CA SER A 422 -9.74 2.74 -11.87
C SER A 422 -10.77 2.30 -10.83
N VAL A 423 -11.34 3.27 -10.07
CA VAL A 423 -12.39 2.97 -9.09
C VAL A 423 -13.63 2.38 -9.75
N LEU A 424 -14.08 2.96 -10.86
CA LEU A 424 -15.26 2.49 -11.57
C LEU A 424 -15.05 1.09 -12.18
N ALA A 425 -13.89 0.84 -12.77
CA ALA A 425 -13.54 -0.46 -13.35
C ALA A 425 -13.54 -1.56 -12.29
N GLU A 426 -12.87 -1.34 -11.17
CA GLU A 426 -12.74 -2.32 -10.10
C GLU A 426 -14.08 -2.65 -9.41
N ASN A 427 -15.00 -1.69 -9.39
CA ASN A 427 -16.36 -1.87 -8.83
C ASN A 427 -17.40 -2.27 -9.89
N THR A 428 -17.01 -2.67 -11.11
CA THR A 428 -17.92 -3.07 -12.19
C THR A 428 -18.95 -1.99 -12.57
N LEU A 429 -18.53 -0.72 -12.53
CA LEU A 429 -19.36 0.46 -12.78
C LEU A 429 -19.01 1.17 -14.10
N LEU A 430 -18.20 0.53 -14.96
CA LEU A 430 -17.91 1.07 -16.29
C LEU A 430 -19.20 1.31 -17.09
N GLY A 431 -19.28 2.44 -17.80
CA GLY A 431 -20.45 2.86 -18.57
C GLY A 431 -21.56 3.50 -17.76
N LYS A 432 -21.51 3.48 -16.43
CA LYS A 432 -22.49 4.14 -15.57
C LYS A 432 -22.09 5.57 -15.25
N ASP A 433 -23.09 6.44 -15.05
CA ASP A 433 -22.88 7.80 -14.60
C ASP A 433 -22.44 7.81 -13.13
N ALA A 434 -21.37 8.54 -12.82
CA ALA A 434 -20.83 8.66 -11.48
C ALA A 434 -20.23 10.04 -11.21
N VAL A 435 -20.36 10.53 -9.99
CA VAL A 435 -19.60 11.67 -9.47
C VAL A 435 -18.26 11.16 -8.96
N GLY A 436 -17.15 11.75 -9.42
CA GLY A 436 -15.81 11.45 -8.96
C GLY A 436 -15.30 12.52 -8.00
N VAL A 437 -14.59 12.10 -6.95
CA VAL A 437 -13.78 12.99 -6.10
C VAL A 437 -12.37 12.43 -6.04
N TYR A 438 -11.42 13.23 -6.46
CA TYR A 438 -10.01 12.91 -6.41
C TYR A 438 -9.31 13.82 -5.41
N PHE A 439 -8.65 13.24 -4.38
CA PHE A 439 -7.93 13.99 -3.36
C PHE A 439 -6.55 13.39 -3.10
N GLU A 440 -5.60 13.74 -3.93
CA GLU A 440 -4.17 13.39 -3.74
C GLU A 440 -3.42 14.52 -3.04
N GLU A 441 -3.09 15.57 -3.75
CA GLU A 441 -2.50 16.81 -3.22
C GLU A 441 -3.55 17.91 -3.15
N ASN A 442 -4.42 17.97 -4.15
CA ASN A 442 -5.53 18.88 -4.30
C ASN A 442 -6.85 18.13 -4.42
N ILE A 443 -7.97 18.83 -4.28
CA ILE A 443 -9.30 18.25 -4.40
C ILE A 443 -9.90 18.64 -5.75
N GLU A 444 -10.24 17.62 -6.55
CA GLU A 444 -10.95 17.78 -7.81
C GLU A 444 -12.29 17.07 -7.77
N PHE A 445 -13.32 17.70 -8.32
CA PHE A 445 -14.61 17.07 -8.55
C PHE A 445 -14.78 16.77 -10.04
N LEU A 446 -15.19 15.56 -10.33
CA LEU A 446 -15.37 15.05 -11.68
C LEU A 446 -16.80 14.53 -11.87
N PHE A 447 -17.24 14.51 -13.11
CA PHE A 447 -18.42 13.76 -13.50
C PHE A 447 -18.05 12.81 -14.64
N CYS A 448 -18.35 11.54 -14.47
CA CYS A 448 -18.11 10.49 -15.46
C CYS A 448 -19.43 10.12 -16.12
N ARG A 449 -19.47 10.20 -17.46
CA ARG A 449 -20.58 9.74 -18.30
C ARG A 449 -20.05 8.88 -19.43
N ALA A 450 -20.58 7.66 -19.58
CA ALA A 450 -20.14 6.74 -20.62
C ALA A 450 -18.61 6.58 -20.71
N ASN A 451 -17.93 6.39 -19.56
CA ASN A 451 -16.47 6.29 -19.39
C ASN A 451 -15.68 7.55 -19.79
N LYS A 452 -16.33 8.71 -19.86
CA LYS A 452 -15.66 9.98 -20.14
C LYS A 452 -15.71 10.86 -18.89
N PRO A 453 -14.64 10.90 -18.09
CA PRO A 453 -14.52 11.80 -16.95
C PRO A 453 -14.30 13.23 -17.41
N MET A 454 -14.96 14.17 -16.74
CA MET A 454 -14.83 15.61 -16.95
C MET A 454 -14.62 16.29 -15.59
N THR A 455 -13.61 17.13 -15.48
CA THR A 455 -13.42 17.96 -14.28
C THR A 455 -14.48 19.06 -14.24
N ILE A 456 -15.26 19.10 -13.16
CA ILE A 456 -16.32 20.08 -12.94
C ILE A 456 -15.83 21.23 -12.06
N ILE A 457 -15.16 20.90 -10.95
CA ILE A 457 -14.52 21.87 -10.05
C ILE A 457 -13.03 21.51 -10.05
N PRO A 458 -12.17 22.42 -10.52
CA PRO A 458 -10.72 22.18 -10.56
C PRO A 458 -10.11 22.17 -9.17
N SER A 459 -8.83 21.86 -9.12
CA SER A 459 -8.03 21.77 -7.91
C SER A 459 -8.06 23.07 -7.08
N ILE A 460 -7.76 22.89 -5.77
CA ILE A 460 -7.65 23.95 -4.78
C ILE A 460 -6.23 24.53 -4.82
N ASP A 461 -5.91 25.31 -5.83
CA ASP A 461 -4.62 25.99 -5.90
C ASP A 461 -4.67 27.38 -5.30
N ILE A 462 -3.61 27.76 -4.59
CA ILE A 462 -3.45 29.12 -4.05
C ILE A 462 -2.20 29.74 -4.68
N ASN A 463 -2.37 30.97 -5.20
CA ASN A 463 -1.22 31.83 -5.50
C ASN A 463 -0.82 32.58 -4.23
N CYS A 464 0.42 32.39 -3.80
CA CYS A 464 0.93 32.95 -2.54
C CYS A 464 1.70 34.27 -2.71
N ASP A 465 1.79 34.85 -3.91
CA ASP A 465 2.64 36.01 -4.20
C ASP A 465 2.38 37.24 -3.31
N ASN A 466 1.20 37.35 -2.72
CA ASN A 466 0.85 38.42 -1.79
C ASN A 466 -0.03 37.89 -0.65
N PHE A 467 0.32 36.73 -0.11
CA PHE A 467 -0.51 35.99 0.83
C PHE A 467 -1.08 36.84 1.96
N TRP A 468 -0.22 37.55 2.70
CA TRP A 468 -0.66 38.37 3.86
C TRP A 468 -1.52 39.56 3.43
N GLN A 469 -1.20 40.21 2.32
CA GLN A 469 -1.99 41.33 1.80
C GLN A 469 -3.37 40.86 1.33
N ASP A 470 -3.43 39.70 0.71
CA ASP A 470 -4.67 39.09 0.27
C ASP A 470 -5.57 38.68 1.44
N ILE A 471 -4.98 38.11 2.52
CA ILE A 471 -5.70 37.83 3.76
C ILE A 471 -6.20 39.13 4.41
N ALA A 472 -5.36 40.19 4.49
CA ALA A 472 -5.73 41.47 5.11
C ALA A 472 -6.90 42.16 4.42
N THR A 473 -7.07 41.95 3.12
CA THR A 473 -8.13 42.58 2.31
C THR A 473 -9.36 41.71 2.09
N LEU A 474 -9.38 40.49 2.64
CA LEU A 474 -10.42 39.48 2.37
C LEU A 474 -11.84 39.94 2.81
N ARG A 475 -11.93 40.53 4.00
CA ARG A 475 -13.17 41.06 4.61
C ARG A 475 -12.87 42.13 5.66
N ALA A 476 -13.88 42.85 6.08
CA ALA A 476 -13.74 43.88 7.14
C ALA A 476 -13.12 43.27 8.42
N GLY A 477 -12.03 43.84 8.91
CA GLY A 477 -11.30 43.38 10.10
C GLY A 477 -10.23 42.34 9.86
N SER A 478 -10.03 41.88 8.61
CA SER A 478 -8.94 40.93 8.26
C SER A 478 -7.56 41.57 8.35
N ASP A 479 -7.45 42.89 8.22
CA ASP A 479 -6.25 43.68 8.48
C ASP A 479 -5.77 43.47 9.92
N ARG A 480 -6.66 43.60 10.88
CA ARG A 480 -6.35 43.37 12.32
C ARG A 480 -6.01 41.90 12.59
N LEU A 481 -6.63 40.98 11.88
CA LEU A 481 -6.31 39.56 12.02
C LEU A 481 -4.85 39.30 11.65
N VAL A 482 -4.36 39.87 10.57
CA VAL A 482 -2.96 39.76 10.11
C VAL A 482 -2.00 40.45 11.08
N GLU A 483 -2.33 41.67 11.53
CA GLU A 483 -1.49 42.40 12.52
C GLU A 483 -1.35 41.60 13.82
N ASN A 484 -2.45 41.12 14.39
CA ASN A 484 -2.44 40.34 15.61
C ASN A 484 -1.65 39.02 15.44
N PHE A 485 -1.74 38.38 14.27
CA PHE A 485 -0.98 37.17 13.99
C PHE A 485 0.52 37.43 13.89
N LYS A 486 0.91 38.51 13.22
CA LYS A 486 2.30 38.98 13.12
C LYS A 486 2.90 39.27 14.49
N GLU A 487 2.13 39.92 15.38
CA GLU A 487 2.58 40.25 16.74
C GLU A 487 2.74 38.99 17.60
N LYS A 488 1.77 38.06 17.54
CA LYS A 488 1.74 36.87 18.41
C LYS A 488 2.61 35.71 17.89
N PHE A 489 2.77 35.55 16.58
CA PHE A 489 3.51 34.47 15.92
C PHE A 489 4.49 35.00 14.86
N PRO A 490 5.48 35.86 15.23
CA PRO A 490 6.36 36.53 14.27
C PRO A 490 7.22 35.57 13.44
N GLU A 491 7.62 34.42 14.00
CA GLU A 491 8.41 33.41 13.29
C GLU A 491 7.60 32.74 12.16
N ILE A 492 6.38 32.31 12.46
CA ILE A 492 5.49 31.72 11.46
C ILE A 492 5.15 32.75 10.39
N TYR A 493 4.84 33.98 10.81
CA TYR A 493 4.56 35.08 9.88
C TYR A 493 5.71 35.31 8.91
N SER A 494 6.95 35.41 9.40
CA SER A 494 8.13 35.66 8.55
C SER A 494 8.47 34.48 7.67
N THR A 495 8.24 33.25 8.08
CA THR A 495 8.44 32.05 7.26
C THR A 495 7.49 32.06 6.06
N LEU A 496 6.24 32.43 6.26
CA LEU A 496 5.25 32.52 5.19
C LEU A 496 5.44 33.76 4.29
N ASP A 497 6.02 34.85 4.81
CA ASP A 497 6.29 36.09 4.06
C ASP A 497 7.54 35.98 3.16
N ASN A 498 8.57 35.29 3.63
CA ASN A 498 9.86 35.14 2.93
C ASN A 498 9.93 33.93 1.99
N SER A 499 8.99 33.02 2.07
CA SER A 499 8.99 31.86 1.21
C SER A 499 8.42 32.22 -0.16
N GLN A 500 9.20 31.99 -1.22
CA GLN A 500 8.62 31.82 -2.56
C GLN A 500 7.85 30.49 -2.55
N LEU A 501 6.76 30.48 -1.77
CA LEU A 501 5.93 29.29 -1.59
C LEU A 501 5.11 29.06 -2.85
N ASN A 502 5.55 28.16 -3.71
CA ASN A 502 4.65 27.37 -4.56
C ASN A 502 3.90 26.32 -3.71
N ALA A 503 3.57 26.68 -2.45
CA ALA A 503 2.94 25.76 -1.52
C ALA A 503 1.45 25.62 -1.81
N ASN A 504 0.93 24.42 -1.69
CA ASN A 504 -0.52 24.21 -1.77
C ASN A 504 -1.22 24.71 -0.49
N THR A 505 -2.53 24.87 -0.54
CA THR A 505 -3.35 25.37 0.57
C THR A 505 -3.11 24.61 1.89
N PHE A 506 -2.86 23.30 1.84
CA PHE A 506 -2.68 22.47 3.02
C PHE A 506 -1.29 22.57 3.64
N GLU A 507 -0.25 22.83 2.84
CA GLU A 507 1.10 23.13 3.34
C GLU A 507 1.10 24.44 4.10
N ILE A 508 0.42 25.45 3.56
CA ILE A 508 0.25 26.73 4.27
C ILE A 508 -0.55 26.55 5.55
N ALA A 509 -1.63 25.77 5.52
CA ALA A 509 -2.39 25.45 6.72
C ALA A 509 -1.53 24.74 7.79
N ALA A 510 -0.71 23.78 7.36
CA ALA A 510 0.23 23.06 8.23
C ALA A 510 1.24 24.00 8.87
N ALA A 511 1.79 24.96 8.11
CA ALA A 511 2.71 25.98 8.61
C ALA A 511 2.02 26.94 9.60
N ILE A 512 0.79 27.41 9.32
CA ILE A 512 0.01 28.26 10.23
C ILE A 512 -0.28 27.53 11.54
N ILE A 513 -0.69 26.28 11.48
CA ILE A 513 -1.00 25.46 12.65
C ILE A 513 0.28 25.13 13.42
N ASP A 514 1.44 25.17 12.76
CA ASP A 514 2.77 24.86 13.31
C ASP A 514 2.92 23.39 13.70
N VAL A 515 2.53 22.50 12.77
CA VAL A 515 2.74 21.07 12.92
C VAL A 515 4.17 20.68 12.57
N GLY A 516 4.70 19.61 13.19
CA GLY A 516 6.10 19.20 13.03
C GLY A 516 6.51 18.80 11.62
N GLN A 517 5.54 18.47 10.74
CA GLN A 517 5.73 18.17 9.31
C GLN A 517 4.81 19.10 8.51
N ILE A 518 5.38 20.00 7.71
CA ILE A 518 4.64 21.05 6.98
C ILE A 518 4.00 20.46 5.71
N ASN A 519 2.99 19.63 5.91
CA ASN A 519 2.15 19.08 4.85
C ASN A 519 0.85 18.50 5.44
N LEU A 520 -0.04 18.01 4.59
CA LEU A 520 -1.32 17.42 5.02
C LEU A 520 -1.14 16.16 5.89
N GLU A 521 -0.06 15.40 5.71
CA GLU A 521 0.25 14.24 6.56
C GLU A 521 0.57 14.66 7.99
N GLY A 522 1.33 15.74 8.18
CA GLY A 522 1.60 16.33 9.50
C GLY A 522 0.31 16.75 10.20
N ILE A 523 -0.61 17.41 9.48
CA ILE A 523 -1.94 17.74 10.01
C ILE A 523 -2.71 16.45 10.39
N ALA A 524 -2.63 15.39 9.58
CA ALA A 524 -3.31 14.13 9.86
C ALA A 524 -2.78 13.44 11.11
N ILE A 525 -1.46 13.42 11.30
CA ILE A 525 -0.82 12.80 12.48
C ILE A 525 -1.23 13.55 13.75
N GLU A 526 -1.22 14.88 13.70
CA GLU A 526 -1.60 15.71 14.85
C GLU A 526 -3.09 15.57 15.18
N ALA A 527 -3.95 15.52 14.16
CA ALA A 527 -5.39 15.31 14.31
C ALA A 527 -5.76 14.00 15.03
N LEU A 528 -4.92 12.94 14.91
CA LEU A 528 -5.14 11.67 15.61
C LEU A 528 -4.97 11.76 17.14
N LYS A 529 -4.37 12.81 17.65
CA LYS A 529 -4.26 13.05 19.11
C LYS A 529 -5.55 13.59 19.72
N PHE A 530 -6.44 14.16 18.91
CA PHE A 530 -7.72 14.70 19.38
C PHE A 530 -8.69 13.57 19.72
N LEU A 531 -9.10 13.50 20.99
CA LEU A 531 -10.01 12.48 21.50
C LEU A 531 -11.49 12.94 21.58
N GLY A 532 -11.78 14.15 21.11
CA GLY A 532 -13.13 14.70 21.11
C GLY A 532 -14.02 14.13 20.00
N LYS A 533 -15.30 14.55 19.98
CA LYS A 533 -16.32 14.01 19.07
C LYS A 533 -16.61 14.90 17.85
N ALA A 534 -16.21 16.15 17.87
CA ALA A 534 -16.48 17.11 16.81
C ALA A 534 -15.42 18.22 16.78
N GLY A 535 -15.07 18.65 15.59
CA GLY A 535 -14.20 19.80 15.33
C GLY A 535 -14.94 21.12 15.27
N LEU A 536 -14.20 22.18 14.99
CA LEU A 536 -14.67 23.52 14.73
C LEU A 536 -15.01 23.68 13.24
N ALA A 537 -15.97 24.52 12.92
CA ALA A 537 -16.28 24.83 11.52
C ALA A 537 -15.21 25.79 10.96
N ILE A 538 -14.46 25.35 9.96
CA ILE A 538 -13.54 26.18 9.18
C ILE A 538 -14.25 26.57 7.87
N ASP A 539 -14.06 27.82 7.42
CA ASP A 539 -14.72 28.31 6.20
C ASP A 539 -14.25 27.50 4.96
N THR A 540 -15.21 26.88 4.26
CA THR A 540 -14.98 26.08 3.06
C THR A 540 -15.88 26.55 1.90
N HIS A 541 -15.88 27.87 1.64
CA HIS A 541 -16.75 28.47 0.64
C HIS A 541 -16.23 28.26 -0.78
N ILE A 542 -17.17 28.23 -1.73
CA ILE A 542 -16.89 28.28 -3.16
C ILE A 542 -17.17 29.69 -3.66
N LYS A 543 -16.17 30.31 -4.30
CA LYS A 543 -16.28 31.59 -4.97
C LYS A 543 -15.83 31.45 -6.42
N ASP A 544 -16.59 31.97 -7.35
CA ASP A 544 -16.30 31.91 -8.78
C ASP A 544 -15.99 30.48 -9.28
N ASN A 545 -16.75 29.52 -8.79
CA ASN A 545 -16.61 28.09 -9.07
C ASN A 545 -15.29 27.46 -8.60
N ARG A 546 -14.61 28.08 -7.61
CA ARG A 546 -13.36 27.59 -6.99
C ARG A 546 -13.46 27.62 -5.48
N PHE A 547 -12.69 26.78 -4.82
CA PHE A 547 -12.54 26.79 -3.38
C PHE A 547 -11.85 28.10 -2.94
N GLU A 548 -12.40 28.78 -1.94
CA GLU A 548 -11.86 30.04 -1.41
C GLU A 548 -10.75 29.74 -0.37
N SER A 549 -9.56 29.35 -0.85
CA SER A 549 -8.41 28.99 0.00
C SER A 549 -8.05 30.06 1.02
N LYS A 550 -8.21 31.34 0.66
CA LYS A 550 -7.88 32.46 1.56
C LYS A 550 -8.86 32.56 2.74
N ALA A 551 -10.15 32.31 2.52
CA ALA A 551 -11.13 32.28 3.61
C ALA A 551 -10.90 31.10 4.55
N PHE A 552 -10.55 29.94 3.98
CA PHE A 552 -10.17 28.75 4.75
C PHE A 552 -8.95 29.01 5.64
N LEU A 553 -7.88 29.59 5.10
CA LEU A 553 -6.66 29.90 5.83
C LEU A 553 -6.87 31.03 6.86
N ALA A 554 -7.66 32.07 6.54
CA ALA A 554 -8.03 33.14 7.48
C ALA A 554 -8.78 32.57 8.69
N SER A 555 -9.64 31.58 8.48
CA SER A 555 -10.36 30.89 9.54
C SER A 555 -9.40 30.12 10.48
N ILE A 556 -8.40 29.41 9.91
CA ILE A 556 -7.35 28.74 10.68
C ILE A 556 -6.53 29.74 11.49
N ILE A 557 -6.09 30.87 10.88
CA ILE A 557 -5.39 31.96 11.55
C ILE A 557 -6.20 32.47 12.77
N SER A 558 -7.49 32.68 12.57
CA SER A 558 -8.40 33.16 13.62
C SER A 558 -8.46 32.20 14.83
N TYR A 559 -8.60 30.89 14.57
CA TYR A 559 -8.63 29.88 15.61
C TYR A 559 -7.26 29.73 16.32
N LYS A 560 -6.15 29.80 15.59
CA LYS A 560 -4.80 29.80 16.18
C LYS A 560 -4.59 31.00 17.11
N LEU A 561 -5.04 32.19 16.70
CA LEU A 561 -5.01 33.40 17.54
C LEU A 561 -5.87 33.27 18.79
N ALA A 562 -7.02 32.61 18.67
CA ALA A 562 -7.92 32.34 19.80
C ALA A 562 -7.35 31.32 20.79
N GLY A 563 -6.21 30.69 20.48
CA GLY A 563 -5.55 29.71 21.34
C GLY A 563 -6.19 28.34 21.31
N VAL A 564 -6.83 27.99 20.20
CA VAL A 564 -7.36 26.63 19.97
C VAL A 564 -6.20 25.64 19.98
N GLU A 565 -6.38 24.52 20.67
CA GLU A 565 -5.40 23.43 20.72
C GLU A 565 -5.10 22.89 19.33
N GLN A 566 -3.83 22.55 19.10
CA GLN A 566 -3.32 22.14 17.79
C GLN A 566 -4.05 20.92 17.25
N GLU A 567 -4.26 19.90 18.10
CA GLU A 567 -4.93 18.66 17.76
C GLU A 567 -6.38 18.88 17.32
N LEU A 568 -7.10 19.75 18.04
CA LEU A 568 -8.48 20.10 17.69
C LEU A 568 -8.54 20.86 16.37
N LEU A 569 -7.59 21.77 16.14
CA LEU A 569 -7.54 22.55 14.90
C LEU A 569 -7.22 21.63 13.70
N CYS A 570 -6.27 20.72 13.84
CA CYS A 570 -5.94 19.70 12.83
C CYS A 570 -7.11 18.78 12.54
N TYR A 571 -7.83 18.31 13.56
CA TYR A 571 -9.04 17.52 13.41
C TYR A 571 -10.13 18.30 12.64
N SER A 572 -10.30 19.58 12.96
CA SER A 572 -11.28 20.47 12.34
C SER A 572 -11.03 20.71 10.86
N VAL A 573 -9.76 20.71 10.42
CA VAL A 573 -9.39 20.77 9.00
C VAL A 573 -10.01 19.59 8.25
N PHE A 574 -9.83 18.37 8.71
CA PHE A 574 -10.37 17.18 8.03
C PHE A 574 -11.89 17.09 8.08
N GLU A 575 -12.53 17.45 9.19
CA GLU A 575 -14.00 17.52 9.26
C GLU A 575 -14.57 18.53 8.27
N SER A 576 -14.03 19.75 8.24
CA SER A 576 -14.51 20.82 7.36
C SER A 576 -14.29 20.49 5.87
N ILE A 577 -13.14 19.92 5.52
CA ILE A 577 -12.89 19.42 4.15
C ILE A 577 -13.82 18.25 3.82
N GLY A 578 -14.10 17.36 4.77
CA GLY A 578 -15.08 16.28 4.59
C GLY A 578 -16.48 16.82 4.31
N ASP A 579 -16.90 17.89 4.98
CA ASP A 579 -18.17 18.58 4.71
C ASP A 579 -18.18 19.19 3.31
N TYR A 580 -17.12 19.90 2.94
CA TYR A 580 -16.98 20.51 1.61
C TYR A 580 -17.08 19.46 0.50
N ILE A 581 -16.33 18.35 0.62
CA ILE A 581 -16.35 17.27 -0.37
C ILE A 581 -17.75 16.65 -0.45
N ALA A 582 -18.37 16.35 0.69
CA ALA A 582 -19.68 15.72 0.71
C ALA A 582 -20.77 16.63 0.10
N ASP A 583 -20.79 17.90 0.47
CA ASP A 583 -21.76 18.87 -0.02
C ASP A 583 -21.60 19.11 -1.54
N GLY A 584 -20.35 19.22 -2.03
CA GLY A 584 -20.06 19.31 -3.47
C GLY A 584 -20.47 18.05 -4.25
N ALA A 585 -20.17 16.87 -3.73
CA ALA A 585 -20.56 15.60 -4.35
C ALA A 585 -22.08 15.43 -4.39
N LEU A 586 -22.79 15.78 -3.30
CA LEU A 586 -24.26 15.71 -3.26
C LEU A 586 -24.91 16.65 -4.28
N GLN A 587 -24.42 17.90 -4.40
CA GLN A 587 -24.92 18.84 -5.41
C GLN A 587 -24.70 18.33 -6.84
N LEU A 588 -23.55 17.70 -7.12
CA LEU A 588 -23.27 17.11 -8.42
C LEU A 588 -24.15 15.88 -8.68
N CYS A 589 -24.38 15.03 -7.68
CA CYS A 589 -25.30 13.91 -7.77
C CYS A 589 -26.74 14.39 -8.09
N GLU A 590 -27.20 15.44 -7.42
CA GLU A 590 -28.53 16.03 -7.62
C GLU A 590 -28.69 16.59 -9.05
N LYS A 591 -27.69 17.34 -9.52
CA LYS A 591 -27.69 17.91 -10.88
C LYS A 591 -27.56 16.86 -11.99
N SER A 592 -26.85 15.78 -11.75
CA SER A 592 -26.59 14.74 -12.75
C SER A 592 -27.57 13.57 -12.71
N GLY A 593 -28.32 13.40 -11.62
CA GLY A 593 -29.17 12.24 -11.36
C GLY A 593 -28.39 10.98 -10.97
N SER A 594 -27.07 11.10 -10.69
CA SER A 594 -26.25 9.95 -10.27
C SER A 594 -26.41 9.63 -8.78
N ASP A 595 -26.43 8.35 -8.44
CA ASP A 595 -26.40 7.87 -7.06
C ASP A 595 -25.02 7.31 -6.64
N THR A 596 -24.05 7.32 -7.55
CA THR A 596 -22.71 6.78 -7.30
C THR A 596 -21.71 7.90 -7.07
N VAL A 597 -20.93 7.79 -5.99
CA VAL A 597 -19.79 8.65 -5.67
C VAL A 597 -18.52 7.81 -5.62
N ALA A 598 -17.63 8.01 -6.60
CA ALA A 598 -16.35 7.36 -6.70
C ALA A 598 -15.27 8.23 -6.04
N LEU A 599 -14.58 7.69 -5.03
CA LEU A 599 -13.55 8.38 -4.25
C LEU A 599 -12.18 7.81 -4.54
N SER A 600 -11.20 8.65 -4.88
CA SER A 600 -9.80 8.29 -5.11
C SER A 600 -8.83 9.37 -4.59
N GLY A 601 -7.54 9.03 -4.50
CA GLY A 601 -6.50 9.86 -3.90
C GLY A 601 -6.16 9.41 -2.48
N LYS A 602 -4.86 9.46 -2.12
CA LYS A 602 -4.33 8.94 -0.83
C LYS A 602 -5.03 9.53 0.41
N ASN A 603 -5.45 10.81 0.33
CA ASN A 603 -6.05 11.50 1.46
C ASN A 603 -7.47 11.02 1.78
N ILE A 604 -8.15 10.35 0.85
CA ILE A 604 -9.43 9.67 1.11
C ILE A 604 -9.29 8.56 2.16
N ALA A 605 -8.08 8.01 2.33
CA ALA A 605 -7.80 7.02 3.37
C ALA A 605 -7.77 7.60 4.80
N ASN A 606 -7.78 8.92 4.97
CA ASN A 606 -7.82 9.54 6.30
C ASN A 606 -9.12 9.18 7.02
N GLN A 607 -9.03 8.65 8.24
CA GLN A 607 -10.17 8.11 8.99
C GLN A 607 -11.20 9.19 9.35
N ILE A 608 -10.75 10.40 9.68
CA ILE A 608 -11.63 11.52 10.05
C ILE A 608 -12.42 11.96 8.82
N LEU A 609 -11.73 12.19 7.71
CA LEU A 609 -12.31 12.57 6.43
C LEU A 609 -13.29 11.50 5.94
N TYR A 610 -12.86 10.25 5.85
CA TYR A 610 -13.70 9.15 5.36
C TYR A 610 -14.94 8.93 6.22
N GLY A 611 -14.79 9.00 7.55
CA GLY A 611 -15.90 8.89 8.50
C GLY A 611 -16.94 10.02 8.28
N ARG A 612 -16.47 11.25 8.02
CA ARG A 612 -17.33 12.38 7.72
C ARG A 612 -18.06 12.22 6.39
N LEU A 613 -17.33 11.81 5.34
CA LEU A 613 -17.91 11.50 4.02
C LEU A 613 -18.99 10.42 4.12
N LYS A 614 -18.70 9.30 4.78
CA LYS A 614 -19.64 8.20 4.95
C LYS A 614 -20.93 8.66 5.67
N LYS A 615 -20.78 9.50 6.71
CA LYS A 615 -21.92 10.03 7.46
C LYS A 615 -22.82 10.93 6.60
N LYS A 616 -22.24 11.82 5.80
CA LYS A 616 -22.98 12.79 4.98
C LYS A 616 -23.49 12.19 3.66
N LEU A 617 -22.72 11.33 3.02
CA LEU A 617 -23.08 10.68 1.75
C LEU A 617 -23.87 9.37 1.95
N GLY A 618 -24.29 9.04 3.16
CA GLY A 618 -24.83 7.73 3.52
C GLY A 618 -26.02 7.22 2.70
N SER A 619 -26.72 8.09 1.95
CA SER A 619 -27.78 7.71 1.00
C SER A 619 -27.24 7.33 -0.39
N LYS A 620 -25.95 7.52 -0.66
CA LYS A 620 -25.32 7.31 -1.96
C LYS A 620 -24.50 6.02 -1.96
N ASN A 621 -24.29 5.47 -3.15
CA ASN A 621 -23.37 4.35 -3.37
C ASN A 621 -21.92 4.88 -3.40
N ILE A 622 -21.22 4.80 -2.25
CA ILE A 622 -19.83 5.25 -2.13
C ILE A 622 -18.90 4.10 -2.50
N VAL A 623 -18.07 4.30 -3.53
CA VAL A 623 -17.10 3.32 -4.00
C VAL A 623 -15.68 3.88 -3.98
N THR A 624 -14.72 2.99 -3.65
CA THR A 624 -13.28 3.26 -3.68
C THR A 624 -12.56 2.06 -4.30
N ASN A 625 -11.28 2.18 -4.59
CA ASN A 625 -10.48 1.02 -4.94
C ASN A 625 -10.47 -0.04 -3.82
N ILE A 626 -10.35 -1.30 -4.20
CA ILE A 626 -10.34 -2.49 -3.33
C ILE A 626 -8.94 -3.12 -3.33
N GLU A 627 -8.44 -3.46 -4.51
CA GLU A 627 -7.15 -4.11 -4.73
C GLU A 627 -6.07 -3.10 -5.12
N TYR A 628 -6.42 -2.09 -5.93
CA TYR A 628 -5.49 -1.02 -6.29
C TYR A 628 -5.38 0.01 -5.16
N PRO A 629 -4.23 0.71 -5.05
CA PRO A 629 -4.09 1.76 -4.04
C PRO A 629 -5.03 2.94 -4.35
N LEU A 630 -5.39 3.70 -3.31
CA LEU A 630 -6.14 4.94 -3.50
C LEU A 630 -5.30 6.06 -4.12
N SER A 631 -3.98 6.01 -3.87
CA SER A 631 -3.01 6.98 -4.36
C SER A 631 -2.85 6.94 -5.88
N LYS A 632 -2.11 7.89 -6.40
CA LYS A 632 -1.94 8.16 -7.84
C LYS A 632 -1.55 6.95 -8.69
N GLU A 633 -0.95 5.91 -8.09
CA GLU A 633 -0.53 4.71 -8.81
C GLU A 633 -1.71 3.94 -9.45
N ASN A 634 -2.94 4.09 -8.93
CA ASN A 634 -4.12 3.46 -9.51
C ASN A 634 -4.50 4.03 -10.89
N ALA A 635 -4.04 5.24 -11.20
CA ALA A 635 -4.30 5.88 -12.48
C ALA A 635 -3.75 5.08 -13.67
N LEU A 636 -2.66 4.33 -13.46
CA LEU A 636 -2.09 3.45 -14.48
C LEU A 636 -3.08 2.37 -14.94
N TYR A 637 -3.89 1.86 -14.02
CA TYR A 637 -4.93 0.87 -14.31
C TYR A 637 -6.15 1.52 -14.92
N GLY A 638 -6.59 2.64 -14.35
CA GLY A 638 -7.78 3.35 -14.81
C GLY A 638 -7.65 3.91 -16.21
N ALA A 639 -6.45 4.33 -16.59
CA ALA A 639 -6.16 4.84 -17.92
C ALA A 639 -6.46 3.81 -19.04
N LEU A 640 -6.36 2.53 -18.76
CA LEU A 640 -6.66 1.46 -19.72
C LEU A 640 -8.14 1.38 -20.11
N TYR A 641 -9.01 2.08 -19.41
CA TYR A 641 -10.47 2.14 -19.64
C TYR A 641 -10.95 3.48 -20.19
N LEU A 642 -10.02 4.40 -20.53
CA LEU A 642 -10.27 5.72 -21.14
C LEU A 642 -10.13 5.67 -22.70
#